data_da0aa60566b98fd07b8829d89f79ab23
#
_entry.id   da0aa60566b98fd07b8829d89f79ab23
#
_cell.length_a   1.000
_cell.length_b   1.000
_cell.length_c   1.000
_cell.angle_alpha   90.00
_cell.angle_beta   90.00
_cell.angle_gamma   90.00
#
_symmetry.space_group_name_H-M   'P 1'
#
loop_
_entity.id
_entity.type
_entity.pdbx_description
1 polymer ?
#
loop_
_entity_poly.entity_id
_entity_poly.type
_entity_poly.pdbx_seq_one_letter_code
_entity_poly.pdbx_strand_id
1 'polypeptide(L)'
;MFLEFFESKGHLAMKSFSLVPHNDKSLLLINSGMAPLKPYFTGQEIPPRRRVTTCQKCIRTGDIENVGKTARHGTFFEMLGNFSFGDYFKNEAIEWSWEFLTEVVGLDPDRLYPSIYEEDEEAFEIWNKKMGIPAERIFRFGKADNFWEHGSGPCGPCSEIYYDRGEKYGCGSPDCTVGCECDRYMEIWNNVFTQFDNDGHGHYSELEQKNIDTGMGLERLASVVQDVDSIFDVDTLKALRDHICRLADTEYGKDAQADISIRVITDHTRSVTFMISDGIMPSNEGRGYVLRRLLRRACRHGRLLGIEGSFIPELAQTVIEGSKDGYPELEEKKDFILKVIAKEEDQFNKTIDQGLGILAEMTAKMEAEQTTTLSGADAFKLYDTYGFPIDLTKEILEEKGMQVDEEGFHASMEVQRKTARAARGETNYMGADVTVYESIDPSITSTFVGYENLAWKSPITVLTSDTEIVEALSDGQRGTVFAEETPFYATSGGQEADTGIIRTAEGEFKVEDTVKLLGGKIGHVGVVIKGMIKTGDQAELCVDAEKRALSARNHSATHLLQKALRTVLGTHVEQAGSSVNEDRLRFDFSHFSAMTAEELQKVEEIVNEQIVAGLPVKVENMPIEEARKTGAQALFGEKYGDVVRVVNMGDYSIEFCGGTHVKNTNEIMAFKILSESGVAAGVRRIEALTSKGLIRYYDNLEKKLNEAAKVLKATPDNLAEKIAHLTAENKVLHSEVESLKSKLAQDAMGDVMDQVQEIKGVKLLAAEVDGVDMNGLRDLGDQLKEKLGEGVVVLASGNDGKVSLMVTATDAAMKQGAHAGNLVKAIAGLVGGGGGGRPNMAQAGGKNPAGIQEALKKAAEALEGQLS
;
A
#
# COMPACT_ATOMS: atom_id res chain seq x y z
N MET A 1 1.50 17.96 -35.79
CA MET A 1 2.68 17.99 -36.64
C MET A 1 3.34 16.61 -36.80
N PHE A 2 3.96 15.96 -35.76
CA PHE A 2 4.61 14.65 -35.91
C PHE A 2 3.62 13.55 -36.35
N LEU A 3 2.51 13.39 -35.66
CA LEU A 3 1.50 12.39 -36.01
C LEU A 3 0.93 12.61 -37.39
N GLU A 4 0.60 13.84 -37.74
CA GLU A 4 0.08 14.22 -39.05
C GLU A 4 1.10 13.95 -40.19
N PHE A 5 2.39 14.20 -39.92
CA PHE A 5 3.45 13.87 -40.85
C PHE A 5 3.49 12.38 -41.14
N PHE A 6 3.47 11.54 -40.13
CA PHE A 6 3.48 10.10 -40.28
C PHE A 6 2.15 9.54 -40.80
N GLU A 7 1.01 10.19 -40.53
CA GLU A 7 -0.26 9.85 -41.17
C GLU A 7 -0.18 10.11 -42.70
N SER A 8 0.51 11.19 -43.13
CA SER A 8 0.77 11.43 -44.56
C SER A 8 1.66 10.35 -45.21
N LYS A 9 2.49 9.65 -44.41
CA LYS A 9 3.30 8.49 -44.84
C LYS A 9 2.53 7.17 -44.70
N GLY A 10 1.23 7.19 -44.38
CA GLY A 10 0.33 6.02 -44.29
C GLY A 10 0.28 5.35 -42.94
N HIS A 11 0.80 5.96 -41.89
CA HIS A 11 0.71 5.42 -40.51
C HIS A 11 -0.69 5.65 -39.94
N LEU A 12 -1.08 4.76 -39.02
CA LEU A 12 -2.25 4.94 -38.16
C LEU A 12 -1.79 5.64 -36.87
N ALA A 13 -2.29 6.85 -36.61
CA ALA A 13 -2.08 7.49 -35.33
C ALA A 13 -2.89 6.77 -34.23
N MET A 14 -2.20 6.25 -33.22
CA MET A 14 -2.81 5.60 -32.08
C MET A 14 -2.69 6.49 -30.85
N LYS A 15 -3.70 6.42 -29.97
CA LYS A 15 -3.64 7.10 -28.67
C LYS A 15 -2.54 6.52 -27.81
N SER A 16 -2.02 7.32 -26.89
CA SER A 16 -1.10 6.84 -25.85
C SER A 16 -1.72 5.72 -25.03
N PHE A 17 -0.95 4.67 -24.81
CA PHE A 17 -1.33 3.59 -23.90
C PHE A 17 -1.15 4.03 -22.44
N SER A 18 -1.77 3.28 -21.54
CA SER A 18 -1.54 3.44 -20.11
C SER A 18 -0.08 3.21 -19.74
N LEU A 19 0.41 3.90 -18.70
CA LEU A 19 1.72 3.66 -18.09
C LEU A 19 1.82 2.27 -17.44
N VAL A 20 0.68 1.63 -17.20
CA VAL A 20 0.60 0.26 -16.66
C VAL A 20 0.70 -0.75 -17.80
N PRO A 21 1.77 -1.58 -17.85
CA PRO A 21 1.91 -2.59 -18.90
C PRO A 21 0.78 -3.61 -18.86
N HIS A 22 0.21 -3.93 -20.01
CA HIS A 22 -0.72 -5.03 -20.17
C HIS A 22 0.03 -6.30 -20.55
N ASN A 23 -0.18 -7.38 -19.80
CA ASN A 23 0.38 -8.73 -20.06
C ASN A 23 1.91 -8.85 -20.13
N ASP A 24 2.68 -7.82 -19.81
CA ASP A 24 4.13 -7.87 -19.72
C ASP A 24 4.59 -7.79 -18.25
N LYS A 25 5.07 -8.92 -17.72
CA LYS A 25 5.61 -9.00 -16.35
C LYS A 25 7.06 -8.54 -16.25
N SER A 26 7.75 -8.35 -17.37
CA SER A 26 9.14 -7.89 -17.40
C SER A 26 9.27 -6.40 -17.14
N LEU A 27 8.19 -5.63 -17.37
CA LEU A 27 8.14 -4.19 -17.17
C LEU A 27 7.27 -3.80 -15.98
N LEU A 28 7.82 -2.96 -15.14
CA LEU A 28 7.07 -2.35 -14.03
C LEU A 28 6.15 -1.24 -14.54
N LEU A 29 6.67 -0.39 -15.42
CA LEU A 29 6.00 0.75 -16.05
C LEU A 29 6.38 0.81 -17.53
N ILE A 30 5.52 1.36 -18.36
CA ILE A 30 5.84 1.62 -19.77
C ILE A 30 6.96 2.68 -19.85
N ASN A 31 8.08 2.31 -20.45
CA ASN A 31 9.32 3.08 -20.51
C ASN A 31 9.78 3.43 -21.93
N SER A 32 9.03 2.97 -22.95
CA SER A 32 9.31 3.26 -24.37
C SER A 32 8.04 3.19 -25.20
N GLY A 33 8.08 3.74 -26.41
CA GLY A 33 6.97 3.69 -27.37
C GLY A 33 6.67 2.28 -27.86
N MET A 34 7.70 1.44 -27.96
CA MET A 34 7.57 0.05 -28.40
C MET A 34 6.94 -0.88 -27.36
N ALA A 35 7.14 -0.61 -26.06
CA ALA A 35 6.73 -1.50 -24.99
C ALA A 35 5.27 -1.98 -25.08
N PRO A 36 4.26 -1.12 -25.30
CA PRO A 36 2.87 -1.56 -25.46
C PRO A 36 2.60 -2.25 -26.81
N LEU A 37 3.50 -2.12 -27.80
CA LEU A 37 3.37 -2.67 -29.13
C LEU A 37 4.16 -3.98 -29.34
N LYS A 38 4.87 -4.45 -28.30
CA LYS A 38 5.71 -5.65 -28.33
C LYS A 38 5.04 -6.90 -28.95
N PRO A 39 3.73 -7.18 -28.70
CA PRO A 39 3.06 -8.32 -29.34
C PRO A 39 3.01 -8.24 -30.87
N TYR A 40 3.01 -7.04 -31.46
CA TYR A 40 3.04 -6.85 -32.92
C TYR A 40 4.44 -7.10 -33.52
N PHE A 41 5.48 -6.75 -32.78
CA PHE A 41 6.88 -7.02 -33.16
C PHE A 41 7.19 -8.50 -33.17
N THR A 42 6.63 -9.26 -32.24
CA THR A 42 6.83 -10.71 -32.12
C THR A 42 5.87 -11.54 -32.95
N GLY A 43 4.91 -10.90 -33.64
CA GLY A 43 3.88 -11.62 -34.40
C GLY A 43 2.84 -12.35 -33.55
N GLN A 44 2.82 -12.13 -32.24
CA GLN A 44 1.80 -12.70 -31.31
C GLN A 44 0.40 -12.12 -31.57
N GLU A 45 0.36 -10.87 -31.99
CA GLU A 45 -0.88 -10.17 -32.36
C GLU A 45 -0.73 -9.52 -33.74
N ILE A 46 -1.84 -9.42 -34.49
CA ILE A 46 -1.88 -8.72 -35.77
C ILE A 46 -2.08 -7.24 -35.48
N PRO A 47 -1.17 -6.35 -35.96
CA PRO A 47 -1.34 -4.92 -35.76
C PRO A 47 -2.56 -4.38 -36.51
N PRO A 48 -3.24 -3.33 -36.01
CA PRO A 48 -4.39 -2.73 -36.69
C PRO A 48 -4.00 -2.14 -38.06
N ARG A 49 -2.73 -1.78 -38.23
CA ARG A 49 -2.08 -1.39 -39.48
C ARG A 49 -0.59 -1.68 -39.38
N ARG A 50 0.05 -2.04 -40.49
CA ARG A 50 1.50 -2.32 -40.49
C ARG A 50 2.37 -1.10 -40.22
N ARG A 51 1.82 0.12 -40.35
CA ARG A 51 2.46 1.41 -39.99
C ARG A 51 1.65 2.05 -38.90
N VAL A 52 2.28 2.32 -37.77
CA VAL A 52 1.65 2.97 -36.59
C VAL A 52 2.52 4.14 -36.14
N THR A 53 1.91 5.20 -35.65
CA THR A 53 2.61 6.30 -34.99
C THR A 53 1.91 6.66 -33.69
N THR A 54 2.70 7.02 -32.67
CA THR A 54 2.19 7.35 -31.33
C THR A 54 2.94 8.53 -30.71
N CYS A 55 2.27 9.20 -29.79
CA CYS A 55 2.90 10.02 -28.76
C CYS A 55 2.65 9.29 -27.43
N GLN A 56 3.62 8.49 -26.96
CA GLN A 56 3.45 7.56 -25.85
C GLN A 56 3.99 8.13 -24.55
N LYS A 57 3.15 8.14 -23.50
CA LYS A 57 3.55 8.41 -22.11
C LYS A 57 4.57 7.37 -21.65
N CYS A 58 5.69 7.81 -21.11
CA CYS A 58 6.74 6.93 -20.61
C CYS A 58 7.20 7.36 -19.22
N ILE A 59 7.58 6.37 -18.40
CA ILE A 59 8.24 6.57 -17.11
C ILE A 59 9.56 5.80 -17.08
N ARG A 60 10.66 6.51 -16.84
CA ARG A 60 11.99 5.95 -16.59
C ARG A 60 12.49 6.41 -15.23
N THR A 61 12.86 5.46 -14.38
CA THR A 61 13.37 5.74 -13.03
C THR A 61 14.83 5.39 -12.84
N GLY A 62 15.49 4.80 -13.84
CA GLY A 62 16.92 4.50 -13.81
C GLY A 62 17.77 5.76 -13.60
N ASP A 63 17.35 6.87 -14.17
CA ASP A 63 18.08 8.16 -14.14
C ASP A 63 17.53 9.17 -13.13
N ILE A 64 16.75 8.72 -12.15
CA ILE A 64 16.09 9.62 -11.18
C ILE A 64 17.09 10.54 -10.45
N GLU A 65 18.31 10.06 -10.24
CA GLU A 65 19.37 10.82 -9.58
C GLU A 65 19.95 11.95 -10.47
N ASN A 66 19.76 11.86 -11.79
CA ASN A 66 20.15 12.86 -12.77
C ASN A 66 19.10 13.95 -13.00
N VAL A 67 17.86 13.69 -12.57
CA VAL A 67 16.77 14.65 -12.67
C VAL A 67 17.08 15.90 -11.85
N GLY A 68 17.00 17.05 -12.50
CA GLY A 68 17.34 18.34 -11.93
C GLY A 68 18.82 18.73 -12.07
N LYS A 69 19.73 17.77 -12.23
CA LYS A 69 21.17 18.02 -12.37
C LYS A 69 21.61 18.23 -13.82
N THR A 70 20.93 17.59 -14.75
CA THR A 70 21.19 17.70 -16.19
C THR A 70 20.09 18.47 -16.89
N ALA A 71 20.33 18.93 -18.11
CA ALA A 71 19.36 19.67 -18.90
C ALA A 71 18.32 18.79 -19.63
N ARG A 72 18.53 17.46 -19.67
CA ARG A 72 17.85 16.54 -20.58
C ARG A 72 17.15 15.34 -19.90
N HIS A 73 17.32 15.11 -18.60
CA HIS A 73 16.73 13.96 -17.92
C HIS A 73 15.44 14.34 -17.20
N GLY A 74 14.41 13.55 -17.44
CA GLY A 74 13.11 13.59 -16.78
C GLY A 74 12.63 12.18 -16.50
N THR A 75 11.88 12.00 -15.42
CA THR A 75 11.27 10.70 -15.06
C THR A 75 10.08 10.39 -15.96
N PHE A 76 9.18 11.35 -16.12
CA PHE A 76 8.08 11.29 -17.10
C PHE A 76 8.46 12.05 -18.36
N PHE A 77 8.24 11.44 -19.51
CA PHE A 77 8.40 12.09 -20.80
C PHE A 77 7.45 11.49 -21.83
N GLU A 78 7.25 12.21 -22.91
CA GLU A 78 6.43 11.78 -24.03
C GLU A 78 7.35 11.34 -25.17
N MET A 79 7.17 10.10 -25.63
CA MET A 79 7.96 9.54 -26.73
C MET A 79 7.14 9.55 -28.01
N LEU A 80 7.57 10.33 -28.96
CA LEU A 80 7.09 10.33 -30.35
C LEU A 80 7.73 9.14 -31.08
N GLY A 81 6.91 8.27 -31.65
CA GLY A 81 7.37 7.07 -32.32
C GLY A 81 6.63 6.76 -33.60
N ASN A 82 7.36 6.27 -34.60
CA ASN A 82 6.82 5.66 -35.80
C ASN A 82 7.33 4.24 -35.93
N PHE A 83 6.42 3.32 -36.22
CA PHE A 83 6.64 1.89 -36.17
C PHE A 83 6.26 1.23 -37.47
N SER A 84 7.07 0.26 -37.91
CA SER A 84 6.78 -0.60 -39.06
C SER A 84 6.80 -2.06 -38.64
N PHE A 85 5.76 -2.77 -38.97
CA PHE A 85 5.63 -4.21 -38.76
C PHE A 85 5.74 -4.94 -40.10
N GLY A 86 7.00 -5.14 -40.56
CA GLY A 86 7.31 -5.81 -41.80
C GLY A 86 6.81 -5.07 -43.06
N ASP A 87 6.77 -3.76 -43.04
CA ASP A 87 6.35 -2.94 -44.20
C ASP A 87 7.56 -2.17 -44.79
N TYR A 88 8.05 -1.14 -44.08
CA TYR A 88 9.27 -0.41 -44.46
C TYR A 88 10.42 -0.69 -43.50
N PHE A 89 11.64 -0.32 -43.87
CA PHE A 89 12.83 -0.58 -43.06
C PHE A 89 13.77 0.63 -43.05
N LYS A 90 15.08 0.43 -42.96
CA LYS A 90 16.10 1.46 -42.75
C LYS A 90 16.00 2.66 -43.71
N ASN A 91 15.76 2.39 -45.00
CA ASN A 91 15.76 3.41 -46.07
C ASN A 91 14.70 4.50 -45.80
N GLU A 92 13.48 4.08 -45.54
CA GLU A 92 12.36 4.97 -45.30
C GLU A 92 12.45 5.58 -43.90
N ALA A 93 12.89 4.81 -42.91
CA ALA A 93 13.01 5.30 -41.53
C ALA A 93 14.01 6.46 -41.45
N ILE A 94 15.19 6.32 -42.06
CA ILE A 94 16.22 7.36 -42.10
C ILE A 94 15.75 8.55 -42.93
N GLU A 95 15.19 8.30 -44.12
CA GLU A 95 14.71 9.38 -45.00
C GLU A 95 13.63 10.23 -44.33
N TRP A 96 12.63 9.59 -43.74
CA TRP A 96 11.52 10.32 -43.08
C TRP A 96 11.93 11.00 -41.79
N SER A 97 12.84 10.43 -41.04
CA SER A 97 13.35 11.11 -39.83
C SER A 97 14.12 12.37 -40.20
N TRP A 98 14.93 12.33 -41.28
CA TRP A 98 15.65 13.48 -41.80
C TRP A 98 14.69 14.52 -42.37
N GLU A 99 13.76 14.11 -43.24
CA GLU A 99 12.71 14.99 -43.83
C GLU A 99 11.93 15.71 -42.75
N PHE A 100 11.51 14.97 -41.71
CA PHE A 100 10.76 15.55 -40.59
C PHE A 100 11.56 16.65 -39.88
N LEU A 101 12.81 16.37 -39.53
CA LEU A 101 13.63 17.30 -38.74
C LEU A 101 14.02 18.53 -39.57
N THR A 102 14.37 18.34 -40.86
CA THR A 102 14.91 19.42 -41.69
C THR A 102 13.84 20.22 -42.46
N GLU A 103 12.80 19.54 -42.96
CA GLU A 103 11.80 20.18 -43.80
C GLU A 103 10.52 20.57 -43.04
N VAL A 104 10.09 19.73 -42.07
CA VAL A 104 8.86 19.96 -41.29
C VAL A 104 9.13 20.77 -40.04
N VAL A 105 10.14 20.40 -39.25
CA VAL A 105 10.55 21.14 -38.05
C VAL A 105 11.42 22.35 -38.42
N GLY A 106 12.24 22.23 -39.48
CA GLY A 106 13.09 23.29 -39.95
C GLY A 106 14.42 23.44 -39.20
N LEU A 107 14.91 22.35 -38.64
CA LEU A 107 16.23 22.34 -37.98
C LEU A 107 17.34 22.48 -39.04
N ASP A 108 18.40 23.21 -38.68
CA ASP A 108 19.58 23.35 -39.49
C ASP A 108 20.28 22.01 -39.73
N PRO A 109 20.35 21.50 -40.98
CA PRO A 109 21.00 20.25 -41.30
C PRO A 109 22.46 20.19 -40.89
N ASP A 110 23.15 21.35 -40.86
CA ASP A 110 24.58 21.41 -40.46
C ASP A 110 24.80 21.21 -38.97
N ARG A 111 23.73 21.26 -38.17
CA ARG A 111 23.74 20.99 -36.72
C ARG A 111 23.26 19.60 -36.38
N LEU A 112 22.90 18.76 -37.34
CA LEU A 112 22.45 17.40 -37.17
C LEU A 112 23.58 16.40 -37.47
N TYR A 113 23.81 15.49 -36.53
CA TYR A 113 24.88 14.49 -36.56
C TYR A 113 24.29 13.10 -36.33
N PRO A 114 24.24 12.23 -37.37
CA PRO A 114 23.82 10.87 -37.17
C PRO A 114 24.93 10.00 -36.56
N SER A 115 24.53 9.06 -35.71
CA SER A 115 25.36 7.92 -35.31
C SER A 115 24.76 6.62 -35.84
N ILE A 116 25.59 5.58 -35.92
CA ILE A 116 25.20 4.24 -36.38
C ILE A 116 25.93 3.18 -35.54
N TYR A 117 25.37 1.98 -35.49
CA TYR A 117 26.09 0.81 -35.01
C TYR A 117 27.31 0.56 -35.92
N GLU A 118 28.47 0.33 -35.33
CA GLU A 118 29.77 0.27 -36.05
C GLU A 118 29.83 -0.74 -37.20
N GLU A 119 29.06 -1.84 -37.12
CA GLU A 119 28.98 -2.89 -38.13
C GLU A 119 27.83 -2.65 -39.13
N ASP A 120 27.01 -1.59 -38.98
CA ASP A 120 25.86 -1.34 -39.86
C ASP A 120 26.24 -0.50 -41.09
N GLU A 121 26.88 -1.13 -42.05
CA GLU A 121 27.29 -0.50 -43.32
C GLU A 121 26.08 -0.04 -44.15
N GLU A 122 24.95 -0.75 -44.06
CA GLU A 122 23.73 -0.35 -44.78
C GLU A 122 23.23 1.04 -44.29
N ALA A 123 23.17 1.25 -42.99
CA ALA A 123 22.79 2.54 -42.44
C ALA A 123 23.80 3.64 -42.80
N PHE A 124 25.11 3.32 -42.79
CA PHE A 124 26.14 4.24 -43.25
C PHE A 124 25.94 4.67 -44.70
N GLU A 125 25.69 3.73 -45.62
CA GLU A 125 25.47 4.04 -47.02
C GLU A 125 24.22 4.87 -47.26
N ILE A 126 23.16 4.65 -46.51
CA ILE A 126 21.94 5.46 -46.56
C ILE A 126 22.24 6.91 -46.16
N TRP A 127 22.87 7.11 -45.01
CA TRP A 127 23.23 8.47 -44.55
C TRP A 127 24.21 9.17 -45.51
N ASN A 128 25.26 8.48 -45.94
CA ASN A 128 26.30 9.08 -46.74
C ASN A 128 25.88 9.31 -48.21
N LYS A 129 25.38 8.24 -48.86
CA LYS A 129 25.11 8.30 -50.30
C LYS A 129 23.73 8.85 -50.65
N LYS A 130 22.68 8.45 -49.87
CA LYS A 130 21.30 8.85 -50.13
C LYS A 130 20.97 10.19 -49.50
N MET A 131 21.32 10.39 -48.24
CA MET A 131 21.04 11.63 -47.52
C MET A 131 22.12 12.70 -47.75
N GLY A 132 23.27 12.32 -48.31
CA GLY A 132 24.38 13.23 -48.64
C GLY A 132 25.17 13.76 -47.44
N ILE A 133 25.09 13.09 -46.30
CA ILE A 133 25.83 13.49 -45.11
C ILE A 133 27.30 13.13 -45.28
N PRO A 134 28.27 14.04 -45.10
CA PRO A 134 29.68 13.76 -45.18
C PRO A 134 30.08 12.65 -44.19
N ALA A 135 30.98 11.75 -44.60
CA ALA A 135 31.39 10.60 -43.79
C ALA A 135 31.94 10.98 -42.41
N GLU A 136 32.63 12.12 -42.32
CA GLU A 136 33.18 12.68 -41.06
C GLU A 136 32.09 13.21 -40.08
N ARG A 137 30.84 13.32 -40.53
CA ARG A 137 29.71 13.69 -39.68
C ARG A 137 28.86 12.50 -39.26
N ILE A 138 29.19 11.29 -39.69
CA ILE A 138 28.51 10.07 -39.33
C ILE A 138 29.38 9.32 -38.29
N PHE A 139 28.89 9.23 -37.06
CA PHE A 139 29.61 8.62 -35.95
C PHE A 139 29.32 7.15 -35.85
N ARG A 140 30.33 6.34 -35.51
CA ARG A 140 30.22 4.90 -35.36
C ARG A 140 30.44 4.56 -33.91
N PHE A 141 29.44 3.94 -33.28
CA PHE A 141 29.52 3.49 -31.89
C PHE A 141 29.28 1.98 -31.77
N GLY A 142 29.78 1.42 -30.68
CA GLY A 142 29.66 0.01 -30.38
C GLY A 142 28.27 -0.38 -29.91
N LYS A 143 28.19 -1.62 -29.47
CA LYS A 143 26.93 -2.21 -29.01
C LYS A 143 26.32 -1.48 -27.78
N ALA A 144 27.15 -0.88 -26.93
CA ALA A 144 26.68 -0.16 -25.73
C ALA A 144 25.82 1.06 -26.09
N ASP A 145 26.07 1.71 -27.23
CA ASP A 145 25.45 2.98 -27.60
C ASP A 145 24.46 2.80 -28.77
N ASN A 146 24.84 2.10 -29.83
CA ASN A 146 24.03 1.99 -31.04
C ASN A 146 23.49 0.58 -31.33
N PHE A 147 23.16 -0.17 -30.29
CA PHE A 147 22.40 -1.41 -30.40
C PHE A 147 21.36 -1.48 -29.29
N TRP A 148 20.10 -1.47 -29.66
CA TRP A 148 19.01 -1.50 -28.70
C TRP A 148 18.59 -2.93 -28.37
N GLU A 149 18.62 -3.27 -27.09
CA GLU A 149 18.09 -4.51 -26.54
C GLU A 149 17.56 -4.30 -25.12
N HIS A 150 16.53 -5.02 -24.74
CA HIS A 150 15.97 -4.97 -23.40
C HIS A 150 15.56 -6.38 -22.93
N GLY A 151 16.48 -7.03 -22.21
CA GLY A 151 16.29 -8.40 -21.74
C GLY A 151 16.17 -9.38 -22.90
N SER A 152 15.08 -10.15 -22.94
CA SER A 152 14.75 -11.06 -24.06
C SER A 152 13.72 -10.43 -25.00
N GLY A 153 13.81 -10.78 -26.30
CA GLY A 153 12.86 -10.36 -27.30
C GLY A 153 13.47 -9.56 -28.46
N PRO A 154 12.64 -8.87 -29.25
CA PRO A 154 13.06 -8.14 -30.44
C PRO A 154 14.12 -7.09 -30.15
N CYS A 155 15.20 -7.05 -30.93
CA CYS A 155 16.32 -6.13 -30.76
C CYS A 155 17.03 -5.88 -32.10
N GLY A 156 17.97 -4.93 -32.12
CA GLY A 156 18.75 -4.66 -33.32
C GLY A 156 19.63 -3.42 -33.23
N PRO A 157 20.46 -3.19 -34.28
CA PRO A 157 21.25 -1.98 -34.37
C PRO A 157 20.36 -0.75 -34.46
N CYS A 158 20.85 0.38 -34.02
CA CYS A 158 20.15 1.64 -34.15
C CYS A 158 21.02 2.76 -34.72
N SER A 159 20.31 3.79 -35.19
CA SER A 159 20.90 5.03 -35.65
C SER A 159 20.26 6.19 -34.94
N GLU A 160 21.06 6.93 -34.19
CA GLU A 160 20.62 8.09 -33.43
C GLU A 160 20.92 9.39 -34.18
N ILE A 161 20.12 10.41 -33.98
CA ILE A 161 20.32 11.74 -34.53
C ILE A 161 20.58 12.70 -33.38
N TYR A 162 21.75 13.30 -33.37
CA TYR A 162 22.17 14.28 -32.38
C TYR A 162 22.05 15.69 -32.95
N TYR A 163 21.69 16.63 -32.11
CA TYR A 163 21.65 18.05 -32.42
C TYR A 163 22.77 18.80 -31.69
N ASP A 164 23.65 19.53 -32.40
CA ASP A 164 24.65 20.40 -31.80
C ASP A 164 24.01 21.71 -31.32
N ARG A 165 23.85 21.84 -30.00
CA ARG A 165 23.30 23.02 -29.35
C ARG A 165 24.29 24.19 -29.27
N GLY A 166 25.56 23.95 -29.65
CA GLY A 166 26.63 24.92 -29.67
C GLY A 166 27.59 24.82 -28.49
N GLU A 167 28.72 25.47 -28.62
CA GLU A 167 29.84 25.38 -27.68
C GLU A 167 29.48 25.80 -26.25
N LYS A 168 28.53 26.69 -26.06
CA LYS A 168 28.07 27.16 -24.75
C LYS A 168 27.59 26.04 -23.84
N TYR A 169 27.14 24.92 -24.43
CA TYR A 169 26.63 23.75 -23.71
C TYR A 169 27.68 22.63 -23.59
N GLY A 170 28.88 22.83 -24.14
CA GLY A 170 29.95 21.85 -24.12
C GLY A 170 30.67 21.78 -22.78
N CYS A 171 31.38 20.67 -22.55
CA CYS A 171 32.21 20.47 -21.37
C CYS A 171 33.52 21.30 -21.35
N GLY A 172 33.79 22.07 -22.39
CA GLY A 172 34.99 22.85 -22.54
C GLY A 172 36.22 22.01 -22.93
N SER A 173 36.10 20.71 -23.12
CA SER A 173 37.19 19.88 -23.64
C SER A 173 37.40 20.10 -25.13
N PRO A 174 38.64 20.14 -25.61
CA PRO A 174 38.91 20.18 -27.04
C PRO A 174 38.44 18.90 -27.77
N ASP A 175 38.24 17.82 -27.05
CA ASP A 175 37.79 16.53 -27.60
C ASP A 175 36.23 16.37 -27.48
N CYS A 176 35.52 17.45 -27.20
CA CYS A 176 34.06 17.43 -27.09
C CYS A 176 33.46 17.12 -28.46
N THR A 177 32.84 15.96 -28.60
CA THR A 177 32.24 15.43 -29.86
C THR A 177 30.90 14.74 -29.58
N VAL A 178 30.22 14.23 -30.59
CA VAL A 178 29.04 13.37 -30.46
C VAL A 178 29.40 12.14 -29.60
N GLY A 179 28.52 11.79 -28.69
CA GLY A 179 28.76 10.77 -27.65
C GLY A 179 29.36 11.29 -26.36
N CYS A 180 29.72 12.60 -26.29
CA CYS A 180 30.09 13.23 -25.03
C CYS A 180 28.87 13.35 -24.09
N GLU A 181 29.05 13.08 -22.82
CA GLU A 181 27.96 13.16 -21.80
C GLU A 181 27.51 14.60 -21.50
N CYS A 182 28.17 15.63 -22.05
CA CYS A 182 27.75 17.02 -21.89
C CYS A 182 26.48 17.34 -22.67
N ASP A 183 25.91 18.51 -22.42
CA ASP A 183 24.63 18.93 -23.03
C ASP A 183 24.78 19.57 -24.44
N ARG A 184 25.97 19.53 -25.06
CA ARG A 184 26.21 20.11 -26.39
C ARG A 184 25.57 19.29 -27.49
N TYR A 185 25.90 18.00 -27.57
CA TYR A 185 25.35 17.09 -28.58
C TYR A 185 24.21 16.30 -27.94
N MET A 186 23.00 16.81 -28.12
CA MET A 186 21.81 16.19 -27.55
C MET A 186 21.22 15.17 -28.53
N GLU A 187 21.15 13.89 -28.11
CA GLU A 187 20.36 12.89 -28.83
C GLU A 187 18.90 13.31 -28.81
N ILE A 188 18.33 13.52 -30.00
CA ILE A 188 16.93 13.93 -30.17
C ILE A 188 16.06 12.80 -30.71
N TRP A 189 16.60 11.88 -31.50
CA TRP A 189 15.85 10.79 -32.14
C TRP A 189 16.68 9.51 -32.24
N ASN A 190 16.09 8.38 -31.88
CA ASN A 190 16.70 7.06 -32.07
C ASN A 190 15.84 6.23 -33.04
N ASN A 191 16.44 5.72 -34.13
CA ASN A 191 15.85 4.80 -35.09
C ASN A 191 16.40 3.40 -34.83
N VAL A 192 15.59 2.49 -34.28
CA VAL A 192 15.97 1.10 -34.01
C VAL A 192 15.51 0.21 -35.15
N PHE A 193 16.45 -0.53 -35.72
CA PHE A 193 16.24 -1.49 -36.78
C PHE A 193 16.08 -2.89 -36.22
N THR A 194 14.89 -3.21 -35.77
CA THR A 194 14.58 -4.45 -35.09
C THR A 194 14.59 -5.61 -36.08
N GLN A 195 15.67 -6.34 -36.08
CA GLN A 195 15.90 -7.47 -37.02
C GLN A 195 16.33 -8.75 -36.33
N PHE A 196 16.58 -8.75 -35.03
CA PHE A 196 16.97 -9.92 -34.25
C PHE A 196 15.98 -10.14 -33.08
N ASP A 197 15.95 -11.41 -32.62
CA ASP A 197 15.32 -11.85 -31.39
C ASP A 197 16.39 -12.37 -30.44
N ASN A 198 16.48 -11.80 -29.25
CA ASN A 198 17.40 -12.16 -28.18
C ASN A 198 16.71 -13.13 -27.22
N ASP A 199 17.28 -14.31 -27.00
CA ASP A 199 16.78 -15.34 -26.10
C ASP A 199 16.99 -15.00 -24.59
N GLY A 200 17.64 -13.88 -24.29
CA GLY A 200 18.02 -13.46 -22.94
C GLY A 200 19.29 -14.12 -22.39
N HIS A 201 19.95 -14.98 -23.22
CA HIS A 201 21.21 -15.66 -22.91
C HIS A 201 22.36 -15.21 -23.82
N GLY A 202 22.12 -14.18 -24.62
CA GLY A 202 23.11 -13.62 -25.55
C GLY A 202 23.15 -14.27 -26.90
N HIS A 203 22.16 -15.10 -27.26
CA HIS A 203 22.02 -15.63 -28.60
C HIS A 203 20.98 -14.82 -29.36
N TYR A 204 21.34 -14.44 -30.60
CA TYR A 204 20.51 -13.62 -31.48
C TYR A 204 20.13 -14.46 -32.70
N SER A 205 18.81 -14.58 -32.94
CA SER A 205 18.28 -15.16 -34.18
C SER A 205 17.66 -14.05 -35.03
N GLU A 206 17.75 -14.17 -36.36
CA GLU A 206 17.07 -13.21 -37.24
C GLU A 206 15.55 -13.36 -37.10
N LEU A 207 14.85 -12.22 -37.00
CA LEU A 207 13.41 -12.18 -37.10
C LEU A 207 12.95 -12.50 -38.54
N GLU A 208 11.89 -13.30 -38.67
CA GLU A 208 11.25 -13.52 -39.99
C GLU A 208 10.77 -12.21 -40.63
N GLN A 209 10.38 -11.25 -39.80
CA GLN A 209 9.89 -9.94 -40.17
C GLN A 209 10.80 -8.87 -39.58
N LYS A 210 11.40 -8.05 -40.45
CA LYS A 210 12.17 -6.87 -40.03
C LYS A 210 11.21 -5.71 -39.67
N ASN A 211 11.45 -5.06 -38.57
CA ASN A 211 10.57 -4.04 -38.05
C ASN A 211 11.34 -2.73 -37.78
N ILE A 212 10.61 -1.63 -37.73
CA ILE A 212 11.13 -0.34 -37.30
C ILE A 212 10.47 0.05 -35.97
N ASP A 213 11.31 0.41 -35.03
CA ASP A 213 10.97 1.07 -33.77
C ASP A 213 11.70 2.41 -33.71
N THR A 214 11.00 3.50 -33.48
CA THR A 214 11.68 4.79 -33.31
C THR A 214 11.21 5.47 -32.02
N GLY A 215 12.11 6.24 -31.43
CA GLY A 215 11.80 7.03 -30.24
C GLY A 215 12.46 8.41 -30.28
N MET A 216 11.63 9.44 -30.24
CA MET A 216 12.05 10.83 -30.14
C MET A 216 11.39 11.47 -28.91
N GLY A 217 12.18 11.96 -27.95
CA GLY A 217 11.66 12.64 -26.76
C GLY A 217 11.03 13.99 -27.17
N LEU A 218 9.72 14.14 -26.92
CA LEU A 218 9.01 15.39 -27.24
C LEU A 218 9.64 16.58 -26.52
N GLU A 219 9.95 16.45 -25.23
CA GLU A 219 10.55 17.51 -24.43
C GLU A 219 11.95 17.90 -24.92
N ARG A 220 12.75 16.93 -25.38
CA ARG A 220 14.06 17.20 -25.99
C ARG A 220 13.92 17.95 -27.31
N LEU A 221 13.06 17.48 -28.20
CA LEU A 221 12.79 18.17 -29.45
C LEU A 221 12.24 19.59 -29.19
N ALA A 222 11.30 19.73 -28.25
CA ALA A 222 10.74 21.04 -27.90
C ALA A 222 11.83 21.98 -27.37
N SER A 223 12.78 21.50 -26.57
CA SER A 223 13.88 22.35 -26.08
C SER A 223 14.79 22.86 -27.18
N VAL A 224 15.03 22.04 -28.19
CA VAL A 224 15.78 22.43 -29.39
C VAL A 224 15.02 23.46 -30.24
N VAL A 225 13.73 23.21 -30.51
CA VAL A 225 12.89 24.08 -31.33
C VAL A 225 12.66 25.44 -30.67
N GLN A 226 12.48 25.47 -29.36
CA GLN A 226 12.29 26.70 -28.58
C GLN A 226 13.61 27.40 -28.23
N ASP A 227 14.76 26.81 -28.58
CA ASP A 227 16.12 27.30 -28.26
C ASP A 227 16.27 27.65 -26.77
N VAL A 228 15.86 26.75 -25.90
CA VAL A 228 15.93 26.90 -24.43
C VAL A 228 17.02 26.03 -23.82
N ASP A 229 17.48 26.40 -22.64
CA ASP A 229 18.66 25.78 -22.02
C ASP A 229 18.40 24.36 -21.49
N SER A 230 17.15 24.06 -21.15
CA SER A 230 16.78 22.79 -20.52
C SER A 230 15.37 22.38 -20.92
N ILE A 231 15.06 21.08 -20.82
CA ILE A 231 13.67 20.59 -20.97
C ILE A 231 12.72 21.25 -19.97
N PHE A 232 13.22 21.71 -18.82
CA PHE A 232 12.43 22.43 -17.81
C PHE A 232 12.09 23.87 -18.20
N ASP A 233 12.65 24.37 -19.28
CA ASP A 233 12.42 25.70 -19.83
C ASP A 233 11.42 25.70 -21.00
N VAL A 234 11.00 24.51 -21.49
CA VAL A 234 9.97 24.40 -22.50
C VAL A 234 8.62 24.87 -21.95
N ASP A 235 7.80 25.45 -22.79
CA ASP A 235 6.57 26.14 -22.43
C ASP A 235 5.65 25.34 -21.49
N THR A 236 5.46 24.05 -21.73
CA THR A 236 4.63 23.16 -20.92
C THR A 236 5.17 22.94 -19.51
N LEU A 237 6.47 22.79 -19.35
CA LEU A 237 7.12 22.59 -18.05
C LEU A 237 7.41 23.91 -17.33
N LYS A 238 7.69 24.97 -18.09
CA LYS A 238 7.95 26.31 -17.57
C LYS A 238 6.78 26.84 -16.73
N ALA A 239 5.54 26.62 -17.17
CA ALA A 239 4.37 27.06 -16.40
C ALA A 239 4.33 26.46 -15.00
N LEU A 240 4.66 25.17 -14.86
CA LEU A 240 4.76 24.46 -13.58
C LEU A 240 5.97 24.95 -12.76
N ARG A 241 7.15 25.07 -13.39
CA ARG A 241 8.36 25.61 -12.79
C ARG A 241 8.14 27.00 -12.20
N ASP A 242 7.55 27.90 -12.98
CA ASP A 242 7.27 29.28 -12.56
C ASP A 242 6.21 29.32 -11.44
N HIS A 243 5.31 28.33 -11.37
CA HIS A 243 4.38 28.18 -10.25
C HIS A 243 5.13 27.80 -8.96
N ILE A 244 6.07 26.85 -9.05
CA ILE A 244 6.92 26.46 -7.90
C ILE A 244 7.72 27.65 -7.40
N CYS A 245 8.30 28.46 -8.30
CA CYS A 245 9.03 29.66 -7.93
C CYS A 245 8.17 30.64 -7.12
N ARG A 246 6.91 30.82 -7.50
CA ARG A 246 5.96 31.68 -6.77
C ARG A 246 5.65 31.13 -5.38
N LEU A 247 5.45 29.82 -5.25
CA LEU A 247 5.19 29.19 -3.94
C LEU A 247 6.37 29.25 -3.00
N ALA A 248 7.59 29.15 -3.56
CA ALA A 248 8.82 29.18 -2.80
C ALA A 248 9.40 30.61 -2.58
N ASP A 249 8.74 31.65 -3.09
CA ASP A 249 9.24 33.04 -3.09
C ASP A 249 10.71 33.14 -3.59
N THR A 250 11.02 32.41 -4.67
CA THR A 250 12.38 32.33 -5.25
C THR A 250 12.36 32.58 -6.75
N GLU A 251 13.53 32.81 -7.32
CA GLU A 251 13.68 33.07 -8.75
C GLU A 251 14.63 32.04 -9.37
N TYR A 252 14.14 31.35 -10.40
CA TYR A 252 14.90 30.35 -11.14
C TYR A 252 16.12 30.97 -11.84
N GLY A 253 17.25 30.28 -11.79
CA GLY A 253 18.52 30.71 -12.40
C GLY A 253 19.41 31.56 -11.48
N LYS A 254 19.02 31.81 -10.22
CA LYS A 254 19.82 32.56 -9.25
C LYS A 254 20.64 31.70 -8.29
N ASP A 255 20.11 30.52 -7.93
CA ASP A 255 20.75 29.59 -7.02
C ASP A 255 20.69 28.18 -7.61
N ALA A 256 21.86 27.60 -7.90
CA ALA A 256 21.96 26.30 -8.56
C ALA A 256 21.31 25.17 -7.75
N GLN A 257 21.34 25.25 -6.40
CA GLN A 257 20.74 24.24 -5.54
C GLN A 257 19.22 24.37 -5.49
N ALA A 258 18.73 25.61 -5.46
CA ALA A 258 17.30 25.88 -5.60
C ALA A 258 16.77 25.43 -6.97
N ASP A 259 17.52 25.67 -8.04
CA ASP A 259 17.15 25.25 -9.41
C ASP A 259 17.01 23.73 -9.52
N ILE A 260 17.92 22.95 -8.89
CA ILE A 260 17.81 21.49 -8.82
C ILE A 260 16.48 21.11 -8.14
N SER A 261 16.17 21.71 -7.01
CA SER A 261 14.95 21.42 -6.26
C SER A 261 13.68 21.77 -7.08
N ILE A 262 13.69 22.90 -7.76
CA ILE A 262 12.59 23.35 -8.62
C ILE A 262 12.38 22.36 -9.78
N ARG A 263 13.44 21.90 -10.43
CA ARG A 263 13.38 20.92 -11.53
C ARG A 263 12.86 19.56 -11.04
N VAL A 264 13.34 19.08 -9.90
CA VAL A 264 12.87 17.83 -9.30
C VAL A 264 11.38 17.88 -8.98
N ILE A 265 10.91 18.96 -8.35
CA ILE A 265 9.48 19.13 -8.05
C ILE A 265 8.67 19.17 -9.35
N THR A 266 9.15 19.88 -10.38
CA THR A 266 8.50 19.98 -11.69
C THR A 266 8.31 18.61 -12.33
N ASP A 267 9.39 17.83 -12.43
CA ASP A 267 9.38 16.49 -13.02
C ASP A 267 8.48 15.53 -12.23
N HIS A 268 8.68 15.46 -10.92
CA HIS A 268 8.01 14.48 -10.09
C HIS A 268 6.52 14.76 -9.92
N THR A 269 6.12 16.02 -9.86
CA THR A 269 4.70 16.38 -9.83
C THR A 269 4.00 15.96 -11.12
N ARG A 270 4.63 16.20 -12.28
CA ARG A 270 4.12 15.73 -13.58
C ARG A 270 4.01 14.22 -13.61
N SER A 271 5.07 13.51 -13.23
CA SER A 271 5.12 12.05 -13.17
C SER A 271 4.00 11.46 -12.31
N VAL A 272 3.84 11.93 -11.09
CA VAL A 272 2.84 11.43 -10.12
C VAL A 272 1.42 11.69 -10.62
N THR A 273 1.17 12.85 -11.22
CA THR A 273 -0.14 13.21 -11.76
C THR A 273 -0.58 12.25 -12.86
N PHE A 274 0.30 11.94 -13.82
CA PHE A 274 0.00 10.99 -14.89
C PHE A 274 -0.08 9.53 -14.39
N MET A 275 0.78 9.13 -13.45
CA MET A 275 0.72 7.79 -12.85
C MET A 275 -0.61 7.54 -12.15
N ILE A 276 -1.12 8.49 -11.38
CA ILE A 276 -2.42 8.36 -10.68
C ILE A 276 -3.56 8.35 -11.69
N SER A 277 -3.50 9.18 -12.73
CA SER A 277 -4.50 9.17 -13.81
C SER A 277 -4.62 7.80 -14.47
N ASP A 278 -3.51 7.09 -14.61
CA ASP A 278 -3.45 5.73 -15.18
C ASP A 278 -3.76 4.62 -14.14
N GLY A 279 -4.23 4.99 -12.93
CA GLY A 279 -4.72 4.04 -11.91
C GLY A 279 -3.65 3.53 -10.95
N ILE A 280 -2.43 4.09 -10.98
CA ILE A 280 -1.39 3.68 -10.04
C ILE A 280 -1.63 4.35 -8.69
N MET A 281 -1.67 3.55 -7.63
CA MET A 281 -1.90 4.01 -6.27
C MET A 281 -0.62 3.91 -5.43
N PRO A 282 -0.38 4.85 -4.48
CA PRO A 282 0.76 4.77 -3.58
C PRO A 282 0.75 3.46 -2.79
N SER A 283 1.87 2.73 -2.83
CA SER A 283 2.02 1.48 -2.07
C SER A 283 3.48 1.29 -1.61
N ASN A 284 3.74 0.22 -0.86
CA ASN A 284 5.09 -0.10 -0.37
C ASN A 284 5.91 -0.95 -1.36
N GLU A 285 5.30 -1.44 -2.42
CA GLU A 285 5.94 -2.34 -3.38
C GLU A 285 5.50 -2.00 -4.82
N GLY A 286 6.29 -2.42 -5.80
CA GLY A 286 5.96 -2.32 -7.21
C GLY A 286 5.80 -0.88 -7.71
N ARG A 287 4.84 -0.67 -8.61
CA ARG A 287 4.57 0.64 -9.25
C ARG A 287 4.19 1.72 -8.25
N GLY A 288 3.39 1.35 -7.25
CA GLY A 288 2.96 2.29 -6.23
C GLY A 288 4.09 2.76 -5.33
N TYR A 289 5.15 1.96 -5.15
CA TYR A 289 6.37 2.39 -4.50
C TYR A 289 7.11 3.45 -5.31
N VAL A 290 7.20 3.27 -6.65
CA VAL A 290 7.79 4.28 -7.54
C VAL A 290 7.05 5.61 -7.41
N LEU A 291 5.72 5.58 -7.50
CA LEU A 291 4.89 6.78 -7.32
C LEU A 291 5.14 7.45 -5.97
N ARG A 292 5.13 6.66 -4.90
CA ARG A 292 5.38 7.14 -3.54
C ARG A 292 6.77 7.75 -3.38
N ARG A 293 7.79 7.14 -3.97
CA ARG A 293 9.17 7.65 -3.98
C ARG A 293 9.26 9.02 -4.64
N LEU A 294 8.67 9.17 -5.84
CA LEU A 294 8.67 10.43 -6.58
C LEU A 294 7.93 11.55 -5.80
N LEU A 295 6.74 11.26 -5.28
CA LEU A 295 5.98 12.23 -4.51
C LEU A 295 6.72 12.68 -3.25
N ARG A 296 7.27 11.75 -2.49
CA ARG A 296 8.01 12.06 -1.26
C ARG A 296 9.30 12.83 -1.53
N ARG A 297 9.97 12.54 -2.66
CA ARG A 297 11.15 13.28 -3.10
C ARG A 297 10.77 14.72 -3.46
N ALA A 298 9.67 14.93 -4.17
CA ALA A 298 9.13 16.27 -4.43
C ALA A 298 8.79 17.04 -3.15
N CYS A 299 8.15 16.38 -2.17
CA CYS A 299 7.85 17.00 -0.87
C CYS A 299 9.13 17.45 -0.13
N ARG A 300 10.18 16.60 -0.12
CA ARG A 300 11.48 16.97 0.48
C ARG A 300 12.08 18.21 -0.20
N HIS A 301 12.12 18.23 -1.53
CA HIS A 301 12.65 19.38 -2.27
C HIS A 301 11.84 20.66 -2.03
N GLY A 302 10.52 20.52 -1.80
CA GLY A 302 9.69 21.64 -1.35
C GLY A 302 10.14 22.19 0.00
N ARG A 303 10.46 21.31 0.97
CA ARG A 303 11.01 21.72 2.26
C ARG A 303 12.37 22.41 2.12
N LEU A 304 13.24 21.93 1.22
CA LEU A 304 14.53 22.59 0.94
C LEU A 304 14.36 24.01 0.36
N LEU A 305 13.28 24.25 -0.37
CA LEU A 305 12.90 25.58 -0.89
C LEU A 305 12.12 26.42 0.14
N GLY A 306 11.86 25.92 1.36
CA GLY A 306 11.11 26.62 2.39
C GLY A 306 9.59 26.62 2.21
N ILE A 307 9.04 25.78 1.33
CA ILE A 307 7.60 25.64 1.15
C ILE A 307 7.02 24.85 2.33
N GLU A 308 6.13 25.47 3.08
CA GLU A 308 5.45 24.86 4.22
C GLU A 308 4.08 24.28 3.84
N GLY A 309 3.67 23.21 4.52
CA GLY A 309 2.35 22.59 4.35
C GLY A 309 2.26 21.69 3.12
N SER A 310 1.02 21.53 2.61
CA SER A 310 0.72 20.75 1.41
C SER A 310 0.71 21.68 0.19
N PHE A 311 1.42 21.33 -0.87
CA PHE A 311 1.58 22.17 -2.06
C PHE A 311 1.54 21.37 -3.36
N ILE A 312 1.81 20.06 -3.33
CA ILE A 312 1.83 19.22 -4.54
C ILE A 312 0.46 19.16 -5.23
N PRO A 313 -0.71 19.11 -4.53
CA PRO A 313 -2.01 19.13 -5.20
C PRO A 313 -2.25 20.39 -6.03
N GLU A 314 -1.80 21.56 -5.56
CA GLU A 314 -1.92 22.81 -6.29
C GLU A 314 -1.06 22.78 -7.58
N LEU A 315 0.14 22.25 -7.49
CA LEU A 315 1.02 22.06 -8.64
C LEU A 315 0.47 21.03 -9.62
N ALA A 316 -0.11 19.91 -9.12
CA ALA A 316 -0.76 18.90 -9.95
C ALA A 316 -1.93 19.48 -10.76
N GLN A 317 -2.65 20.46 -10.21
CA GLN A 317 -3.67 21.17 -10.96
C GLN A 317 -3.08 21.92 -12.15
N THR A 318 -1.90 22.54 -12.01
CA THR A 318 -1.19 23.18 -13.13
C THR A 318 -0.79 22.17 -14.21
N VAL A 319 -0.36 20.96 -13.82
CA VAL A 319 -0.06 19.88 -14.77
C VAL A 319 -1.32 19.47 -15.54
N ILE A 320 -2.45 19.29 -14.86
CA ILE A 320 -3.73 18.93 -15.48
C ILE A 320 -4.16 20.00 -16.47
N GLU A 321 -4.15 21.28 -16.07
CA GLU A 321 -4.53 22.39 -16.95
C GLU A 321 -3.65 22.48 -18.20
N GLY A 322 -2.35 22.24 -18.07
CA GLY A 322 -1.40 22.29 -19.19
C GLY A 322 -1.43 21.05 -20.10
N SER A 323 -2.03 19.94 -19.66
CA SER A 323 -1.98 18.67 -20.39
C SER A 323 -3.34 18.13 -20.82
N LYS A 324 -4.46 18.69 -20.38
CA LYS A 324 -5.82 18.17 -20.60
C LYS A 324 -6.24 18.11 -22.08
N ASP A 325 -5.67 18.93 -22.93
CA ASP A 325 -6.00 18.94 -24.37
C ASP A 325 -5.44 17.68 -25.08
N GLY A 326 -4.27 17.21 -24.66
CA GLY A 326 -3.68 15.95 -25.13
C GLY A 326 -4.17 14.73 -24.37
N TYR A 327 -4.54 14.90 -23.09
CA TYR A 327 -4.92 13.85 -22.15
C TYR A 327 -6.18 14.24 -21.38
N PRO A 328 -7.37 14.20 -22.02
CA PRO A 328 -8.62 14.63 -21.39
C PRO A 328 -8.99 13.83 -20.12
N GLU A 329 -8.49 12.61 -19.97
CA GLU A 329 -8.65 11.80 -18.78
C GLU A 329 -8.08 12.44 -17.49
N LEU A 330 -7.14 13.38 -17.62
CA LEU A 330 -6.61 14.12 -16.47
C LEU A 330 -7.68 15.04 -15.87
N GLU A 331 -8.45 15.73 -16.70
CA GLU A 331 -9.54 16.58 -16.22
C GLU A 331 -10.70 15.74 -15.70
N GLU A 332 -11.05 14.64 -16.39
CA GLU A 332 -12.10 13.70 -15.93
C GLU A 332 -11.82 13.13 -14.54
N LYS A 333 -10.55 12.88 -14.23
CA LYS A 333 -10.10 12.27 -12.96
C LYS A 333 -9.49 13.28 -11.98
N LYS A 334 -9.59 14.57 -12.25
CA LYS A 334 -8.95 15.66 -11.50
C LYS A 334 -9.13 15.55 -9.99
N ASP A 335 -10.39 15.47 -9.53
CA ASP A 335 -10.69 15.39 -8.10
C ASP A 335 -10.08 14.16 -7.43
N PHE A 336 -10.05 13.04 -8.14
CA PHE A 336 -9.43 11.81 -7.67
C PHE A 336 -7.91 11.98 -7.55
N ILE A 337 -7.25 12.47 -8.60
CA ILE A 337 -5.80 12.70 -8.63
C ILE A 337 -5.38 13.59 -7.46
N LEU A 338 -6.05 14.74 -7.29
CA LEU A 338 -5.74 15.70 -6.25
C LEU A 338 -5.94 15.13 -4.84
N LYS A 339 -7.00 14.34 -4.61
CA LYS A 339 -7.25 13.68 -3.32
C LYS A 339 -6.18 12.64 -2.96
N VAL A 340 -5.74 11.84 -3.94
CA VAL A 340 -4.69 10.84 -3.72
C VAL A 340 -3.37 11.51 -3.36
N ILE A 341 -2.98 12.55 -4.12
CA ILE A 341 -1.76 13.33 -3.86
C ILE A 341 -1.82 13.97 -2.48
N ALA A 342 -2.90 14.69 -2.17
CA ALA A 342 -3.07 15.36 -0.87
C ALA A 342 -2.95 14.37 0.29
N LYS A 343 -3.57 13.20 0.17
CA LYS A 343 -3.54 12.16 1.20
C LYS A 343 -2.14 11.62 1.48
N GLU A 344 -1.37 11.29 0.41
CA GLU A 344 -0.01 10.76 0.57
C GLU A 344 0.95 11.85 1.05
N GLU A 345 0.80 13.09 0.57
CA GLU A 345 1.59 14.24 1.02
C GLU A 345 1.34 14.55 2.50
N ASP A 346 0.06 14.61 2.95
CA ASP A 346 -0.29 14.81 4.35
C ASP A 346 0.28 13.71 5.25
N GLN A 347 0.23 12.46 4.79
CA GLN A 347 0.78 11.34 5.54
C GLN A 347 2.30 11.45 5.65
N PHE A 348 2.96 11.84 4.58
CA PHE A 348 4.42 12.02 4.57
C PHE A 348 4.84 13.23 5.41
N ASN A 349 4.14 14.35 5.31
CA ASN A 349 4.44 15.56 6.10
C ASN A 349 4.39 15.32 7.61
N LYS A 350 3.57 14.37 8.09
CA LYS A 350 3.54 13.96 9.51
C LYS A 350 4.78 13.19 9.95
N THR A 351 5.48 12.55 9.04
CA THR A 351 6.62 11.67 9.35
C THR A 351 7.96 12.24 8.91
N ILE A 352 7.99 13.18 7.94
CA ILE A 352 9.23 13.69 7.36
C ILE A 352 10.07 14.45 8.38
N ASP A 353 9.48 15.34 9.16
CA ASP A 353 10.20 16.17 10.14
C ASP A 353 10.83 15.30 11.23
N GLN A 354 10.09 14.28 11.69
CA GLN A 354 10.60 13.30 12.65
C GLN A 354 11.73 12.46 12.06
N GLY A 355 11.55 11.97 10.83
CA GLY A 355 12.55 11.18 10.11
C GLY A 355 13.85 11.95 9.86
N LEU A 356 13.74 13.21 9.41
CA LEU A 356 14.88 14.11 9.23
C LEU A 356 15.61 14.41 10.54
N GLY A 357 14.87 14.64 11.64
CA GLY A 357 15.45 14.87 12.96
C GLY A 357 16.25 13.65 13.45
N ILE A 358 15.68 12.45 13.33
CA ILE A 358 16.37 11.20 13.72
C ILE A 358 17.59 10.93 12.83
N LEU A 359 17.49 11.15 11.52
CA LEU A 359 18.62 10.99 10.61
C LEU A 359 19.72 11.99 10.92
N ALA A 360 19.38 13.24 11.28
CA ALA A 360 20.35 14.26 11.71
C ALA A 360 21.08 13.84 13.00
N GLU A 361 20.38 13.26 13.98
CA GLU A 361 21.00 12.70 15.19
C GLU A 361 21.95 11.55 14.86
N MET A 362 21.52 10.64 13.95
CA MET A 362 22.35 9.52 13.51
C MET A 362 23.61 10.01 12.77
N THR A 363 23.47 10.99 11.87
CA THR A 363 24.64 11.55 11.14
C THR A 363 25.58 12.28 12.08
N ALA A 364 25.10 13.06 13.03
CA ALA A 364 25.93 13.72 14.05
C ALA A 364 26.72 12.70 14.90
N LYS A 365 26.10 11.56 15.24
CA LYS A 365 26.77 10.45 15.92
C LYS A 365 27.84 9.82 15.04
N MET A 366 27.54 9.56 13.77
CA MET A 366 28.51 9.03 12.80
C MET A 366 29.72 9.95 12.64
N GLU A 367 29.51 11.28 12.55
CA GLU A 367 30.57 12.28 12.51
C GLU A 367 31.44 12.22 13.76
N ALA A 368 30.84 12.12 14.96
CA ALA A 368 31.55 12.01 16.23
C ALA A 368 32.36 10.69 16.34
N GLU A 369 31.86 9.59 15.78
CA GLU A 369 32.48 8.27 15.75
C GLU A 369 33.44 8.10 14.54
N GLN A 370 33.55 9.12 13.67
CA GLN A 370 34.35 9.10 12.43
C GLN A 370 33.96 7.93 11.49
N THR A 371 32.68 7.56 11.47
CA THR A 371 32.14 6.55 10.55
C THR A 371 31.43 7.25 9.38
N THR A 372 31.53 6.66 8.19
CA THR A 372 30.91 7.21 6.96
C THR A 372 29.75 6.37 6.47
N THR A 373 29.44 5.24 7.12
CA THR A 373 28.40 4.32 6.68
C THR A 373 27.35 4.15 7.78
N LEU A 374 26.10 4.50 7.48
CA LEU A 374 24.95 4.24 8.34
C LEU A 374 24.65 2.72 8.35
N SER A 375 24.46 2.14 9.54
CA SER A 375 24.18 0.72 9.65
C SER A 375 22.85 0.35 8.99
N GLY A 376 22.79 -0.83 8.36
CA GLY A 376 21.56 -1.34 7.75
C GLY A 376 20.40 -1.48 8.75
N ALA A 377 20.69 -1.78 10.01
CA ALA A 377 19.68 -1.85 11.08
C ALA A 377 19.07 -0.47 11.41
N ASP A 378 19.89 0.59 11.46
CA ASP A 378 19.42 1.95 11.71
C ASP A 378 18.64 2.49 10.51
N ALA A 379 19.10 2.22 9.28
CA ALA A 379 18.38 2.53 8.06
C ALA A 379 17.04 1.79 7.99
N PHE A 380 17.00 0.51 8.39
CA PHE A 380 15.77 -0.28 8.47
C PHE A 380 14.82 0.28 9.55
N LYS A 381 15.32 0.71 10.67
CA LYS A 381 14.51 1.35 11.72
C LYS A 381 13.87 2.65 11.23
N LEU A 382 14.60 3.49 10.49
CA LEU A 382 14.05 4.69 9.83
C LEU A 382 12.91 4.32 8.88
N TYR A 383 13.11 3.28 8.08
CA TYR A 383 12.12 2.81 7.10
C TYR A 383 10.88 2.18 7.76
N ASP A 384 11.07 1.21 8.64
CA ASP A 384 9.99 0.38 9.20
C ASP A 384 9.19 1.10 10.29
N THR A 385 9.89 1.77 11.20
CA THR A 385 9.27 2.40 12.39
C THR A 385 8.78 3.82 12.09
N TYR A 386 9.52 4.57 11.30
CA TYR A 386 9.23 5.98 11.04
C TYR A 386 8.72 6.25 9.63
N GLY A 387 8.64 5.23 8.77
CA GLY A 387 8.15 5.37 7.40
C GLY A 387 9.02 6.24 6.50
N PHE A 388 10.30 6.43 6.87
CA PHE A 388 11.25 7.26 6.14
C PHE A 388 11.94 6.43 5.05
N PRO A 389 11.77 6.74 3.74
CA PRO A 389 12.25 5.89 2.66
C PRO A 389 13.77 5.73 2.64
N ILE A 390 14.24 4.53 2.35
CA ILE A 390 15.67 4.23 2.25
C ILE A 390 16.37 5.06 1.17
N ASP A 391 15.70 5.27 0.03
CA ASP A 391 16.23 6.08 -1.07
C ASP A 391 16.48 7.54 -0.64
N LEU A 392 15.56 8.08 0.16
CA LEU A 392 15.68 9.42 0.72
C LEU A 392 16.82 9.49 1.76
N THR A 393 16.96 8.43 2.56
CA THR A 393 18.09 8.29 3.50
C THR A 393 19.42 8.29 2.75
N LYS A 394 19.51 7.53 1.64
CA LYS A 394 20.71 7.47 0.79
C LYS A 394 21.05 8.84 0.21
N GLU A 395 20.09 9.49 -0.44
CA GLU A 395 20.27 10.81 -1.06
C GLU A 395 20.81 11.84 -0.05
N ILE A 396 20.24 11.88 1.18
CA ILE A 396 20.70 12.82 2.22
C ILE A 396 22.09 12.49 2.72
N LEU A 397 22.43 11.21 2.83
CA LEU A 397 23.76 10.79 3.28
C LEU A 397 24.82 11.04 2.20
N GLU A 398 24.50 10.79 0.93
CA GLU A 398 25.38 11.09 -0.21
C GLU A 398 25.70 12.59 -0.32
N GLU A 399 24.72 13.48 -0.08
CA GLU A 399 24.95 14.93 -0.02
C GLU A 399 25.99 15.31 1.05
N LYS A 400 26.13 14.49 2.10
CA LYS A 400 27.11 14.65 3.17
C LYS A 400 28.40 13.84 2.98
N GLY A 401 28.54 13.15 1.84
CA GLY A 401 29.67 12.24 1.58
C GLY A 401 29.64 10.96 2.42
N MET A 402 28.46 10.54 2.88
CA MET A 402 28.23 9.34 3.65
C MET A 402 27.46 8.29 2.84
N GLN A 403 27.42 7.05 3.33
CA GLN A 403 26.77 5.91 2.65
C GLN A 403 25.83 5.14 3.61
N VAL A 404 25.04 4.23 3.04
CA VAL A 404 24.19 3.28 3.77
C VAL A 404 24.68 1.86 3.53
N ASP A 405 24.63 1.02 4.57
CA ASP A 405 24.78 -0.45 4.46
C ASP A 405 23.47 -1.05 3.92
N GLU A 406 23.38 -1.14 2.58
CA GLU A 406 22.21 -1.66 1.89
C GLU A 406 22.04 -3.16 2.11
N GLU A 407 23.12 -3.92 2.19
CA GLU A 407 23.05 -5.38 2.44
C GLU A 407 22.45 -5.66 3.83
N GLY A 408 22.88 -4.94 4.86
CA GLY A 408 22.33 -5.03 6.21
C GLY A 408 20.88 -4.57 6.27
N PHE A 409 20.50 -3.56 5.50
CA PHE A 409 19.09 -3.13 5.36
C PHE A 409 18.23 -4.24 4.75
N HIS A 410 18.64 -4.84 3.63
CA HIS A 410 17.91 -5.94 3.00
C HIS A 410 17.85 -7.18 3.87
N ALA A 411 18.90 -7.50 4.60
CA ALA A 411 18.88 -8.59 5.58
C ALA A 411 17.83 -8.36 6.69
N SER A 412 17.74 -7.13 7.20
CA SER A 412 16.74 -6.74 8.21
C SER A 412 15.30 -6.82 7.66
N MET A 413 15.07 -6.41 6.41
CA MET A 413 13.81 -6.56 5.68
C MET A 413 13.39 -8.02 5.54
N GLU A 414 14.32 -8.91 5.17
CA GLU A 414 14.03 -10.33 5.03
C GLU A 414 13.65 -10.98 6.37
N VAL A 415 14.31 -10.61 7.45
CA VAL A 415 13.96 -11.08 8.81
C VAL A 415 12.54 -10.66 9.16
N GLN A 416 12.16 -9.41 8.91
CA GLN A 416 10.81 -8.93 9.17
C GLN A 416 9.78 -9.66 8.29
N ARG A 417 10.06 -9.86 7.00
CA ARG A 417 9.17 -10.61 6.08
C ARG A 417 8.94 -12.03 6.55
N LYS A 418 9.99 -12.73 7.01
CA LYS A 418 9.89 -14.07 7.57
C LYS A 418 9.07 -14.08 8.86
N THR A 419 9.30 -13.12 9.75
CA THR A 419 8.55 -12.98 11.01
C THR A 419 7.07 -12.68 10.73
N ALA A 420 6.77 -11.80 9.79
CA ALA A 420 5.40 -11.49 9.40
C ALA A 420 4.70 -12.68 8.72
N ARG A 421 5.42 -13.50 7.94
CA ARG A 421 4.90 -14.76 7.37
C ARG A 421 4.63 -15.78 8.48
N ALA A 422 5.55 -15.96 9.42
CA ALA A 422 5.37 -16.88 10.55
C ALA A 422 4.22 -16.47 11.47
N ALA A 423 4.00 -15.16 11.67
CA ALA A 423 2.90 -14.64 12.49
C ALA A 423 1.51 -14.79 11.82
N ARG A 424 1.46 -14.95 10.49
CA ARG A 424 0.20 -15.16 9.75
C ARG A 424 -0.32 -16.59 9.83
N GLY A 425 0.44 -17.54 10.44
CA GLY A 425 0.14 -18.95 10.39
C GLY A 425 0.27 -19.50 8.96
N GLU A 426 0.85 -20.67 8.80
CA GLU A 426 0.85 -21.37 7.52
C GLU A 426 -0.60 -21.69 7.13
N THR A 427 -1.24 -20.81 6.38
CA THR A 427 -2.28 -21.24 5.46
C THR A 427 -1.54 -21.85 4.29
N ASN A 428 -1.36 -23.16 4.35
CA ASN A 428 -0.91 -23.96 3.22
C ASN A 428 -1.92 -23.83 2.08
N TYR A 429 -1.70 -22.84 1.24
CA TYR A 429 -2.45 -22.69 -0.02
C TYR A 429 -1.93 -23.66 -1.11
N MET A 430 -0.94 -24.45 -0.79
CA MET A 430 -0.46 -25.64 -1.50
C MET A 430 -0.12 -26.67 -0.42
N GLY A 431 -1.15 -27.32 0.07
CA GLY A 431 -0.99 -28.41 1.00
C GLY A 431 -0.38 -29.62 0.33
N ALA A 432 0.32 -30.35 1.13
CA ALA A 432 0.78 -31.72 0.96
C ALA A 432 1.56 -32.02 -0.35
N ASP A 433 2.68 -32.58 -0.15
CA ASP A 433 3.67 -33.06 -1.09
C ASP A 433 3.19 -33.11 -2.55
N VAL A 434 3.55 -32.08 -3.30
CA VAL A 434 3.40 -31.90 -4.75
C VAL A 434 3.87 -33.14 -5.52
N THR A 435 4.73 -33.94 -4.92
CA THR A 435 5.38 -35.13 -5.48
C THR A 435 4.41 -36.27 -5.85
N VAL A 436 3.35 -36.55 -5.08
CA VAL A 436 2.41 -37.65 -5.39
C VAL A 436 1.58 -37.32 -6.62
N TYR A 437 1.09 -36.09 -6.70
CA TYR A 437 0.23 -35.63 -7.81
C TYR A 437 1.02 -35.46 -9.13
N GLU A 438 2.31 -35.19 -9.06
CA GLU A 438 3.20 -35.12 -10.24
C GLU A 438 3.40 -36.49 -10.89
N SER A 439 3.26 -37.56 -10.15
CA SER A 439 3.39 -38.95 -10.69
C SER A 439 2.10 -39.47 -11.33
N ILE A 440 0.99 -38.72 -11.25
CA ILE A 440 -0.24 -39.08 -11.95
C ILE A 440 -0.08 -38.85 -13.46
N ASP A 441 -0.45 -39.87 -14.27
CA ASP A 441 -0.39 -39.79 -15.71
C ASP A 441 -0.92 -38.47 -16.25
N PRO A 442 -0.14 -37.72 -17.06
CA PRO A 442 -0.55 -36.44 -17.63
C PRO A 442 -1.81 -36.50 -18.50
N SER A 443 -2.14 -37.66 -19.07
CA SER A 443 -3.35 -37.85 -19.88
C SER A 443 -4.64 -37.88 -19.08
N ILE A 444 -4.56 -38.10 -17.75
CA ILE A 444 -5.72 -38.08 -16.87
C ILE A 444 -6.12 -36.62 -16.60
N THR A 445 -7.34 -36.27 -16.94
CA THR A 445 -7.95 -34.96 -16.74
C THR A 445 -9.32 -35.15 -16.06
N SER A 446 -9.85 -34.09 -15.46
CA SER A 446 -11.19 -34.08 -14.88
C SER A 446 -12.03 -32.99 -15.53
N THR A 447 -13.24 -33.35 -15.97
CA THR A 447 -14.20 -32.38 -16.50
C THR A 447 -15.13 -31.90 -15.40
N PHE A 448 -15.21 -30.57 -15.22
CA PHE A 448 -16.16 -30.01 -14.25
C PHE A 448 -17.56 -29.87 -14.83
N VAL A 449 -18.53 -30.57 -14.24
CA VAL A 449 -19.95 -30.55 -14.63
C VAL A 449 -20.88 -29.89 -13.59
N GLY A 450 -20.29 -29.26 -12.57
CA GLY A 450 -20.95 -28.78 -11.37
C GLY A 450 -21.67 -27.43 -11.48
N TYR A 451 -21.71 -26.79 -12.67
CA TYR A 451 -22.53 -25.58 -12.83
C TYR A 451 -24.03 -25.87 -12.81
N GLU A 452 -24.40 -27.00 -13.39
CA GLU A 452 -25.80 -27.40 -13.49
C GLU A 452 -26.17 -28.61 -12.59
N ASN A 453 -25.15 -29.38 -12.17
CA ASN A 453 -25.35 -30.63 -11.46
C ASN A 453 -24.72 -30.58 -10.06
N LEU A 454 -25.50 -31.00 -9.05
CA LEU A 454 -25.01 -31.18 -7.68
C LEU A 454 -24.68 -32.64 -7.35
N ALA A 455 -25.13 -33.56 -8.19
CA ALA A 455 -24.76 -34.96 -8.12
C ALA A 455 -24.47 -35.48 -9.54
N TRP A 456 -23.43 -36.36 -9.64
CA TRP A 456 -23.01 -36.89 -10.91
C TRP A 456 -22.44 -38.30 -10.74
N LYS A 457 -22.63 -39.16 -11.74
CA LYS A 457 -22.03 -40.50 -11.75
C LYS A 457 -20.82 -40.52 -12.67
N SER A 458 -19.67 -40.88 -12.13
CA SER A 458 -18.43 -40.92 -12.87
C SER A 458 -17.51 -42.03 -12.36
N PRO A 459 -16.68 -42.65 -13.21
CA PRO A 459 -15.69 -43.61 -12.75
C PRO A 459 -14.59 -42.90 -11.97
N ILE A 460 -14.08 -43.56 -10.91
CA ILE A 460 -12.87 -43.19 -10.21
C ILE A 460 -11.68 -43.52 -11.09
N THR A 461 -10.87 -42.53 -11.45
CA THR A 461 -9.72 -42.71 -12.35
C THR A 461 -8.42 -43.00 -11.61
N VAL A 462 -8.21 -42.33 -10.47
CA VAL A 462 -7.01 -42.47 -9.63
C VAL A 462 -7.38 -42.28 -8.16
N LEU A 463 -6.70 -43.02 -7.31
CA LEU A 463 -6.70 -42.83 -5.85
C LEU A 463 -5.27 -42.59 -5.39
N THR A 464 -5.10 -41.66 -4.46
CA THR A 464 -3.81 -41.45 -3.78
C THR A 464 -3.98 -41.49 -2.27
N SER A 465 -3.04 -42.06 -1.56
CA SER A 465 -2.80 -41.74 -0.15
C SER A 465 -2.05 -40.40 -0.05
N ASP A 466 -1.63 -40.02 1.12
CA ASP A 466 -0.80 -38.83 1.32
C ASP A 466 0.58 -38.93 0.64
N THR A 467 1.07 -40.15 0.31
CA THR A 467 2.43 -40.41 -0.14
C THR A 467 2.54 -41.17 -1.46
N GLU A 468 1.50 -41.88 -1.91
CA GLU A 468 1.56 -42.77 -3.08
C GLU A 468 0.21 -42.91 -3.80
N ILE A 469 0.27 -43.33 -5.07
CA ILE A 469 -0.90 -43.76 -5.83
C ILE A 469 -1.29 -45.15 -5.33
N VAL A 470 -2.57 -45.35 -5.01
CA VAL A 470 -3.10 -46.61 -4.47
C VAL A 470 -4.25 -47.14 -5.30
N GLU A 471 -4.46 -48.48 -5.27
CA GLU A 471 -5.57 -49.12 -5.97
C GLU A 471 -6.89 -49.05 -5.16
N ALA A 472 -6.82 -48.89 -3.82
CA ALA A 472 -7.97 -48.80 -2.96
C ALA A 472 -7.67 -47.99 -1.69
N LEU A 473 -8.72 -47.36 -1.11
CA LEU A 473 -8.74 -46.75 0.21
C LEU A 473 -9.82 -47.41 1.07
N SER A 474 -9.47 -47.78 2.29
CA SER A 474 -10.36 -48.46 3.24
C SER A 474 -10.86 -47.54 4.36
N ASP A 475 -11.82 -47.97 5.11
CA ASP A 475 -12.44 -47.24 6.23
C ASP A 475 -11.40 -46.56 7.15
N GLY A 476 -11.62 -45.26 7.37
CA GLY A 476 -10.73 -44.40 8.15
C GLY A 476 -9.48 -43.92 7.43
N GLN A 477 -9.16 -44.40 6.22
CA GLN A 477 -8.01 -43.92 5.45
C GLN A 477 -8.29 -42.59 4.77
N ARG A 478 -7.32 -41.68 4.87
CA ARG A 478 -7.29 -40.41 4.14
C ARG A 478 -6.67 -40.57 2.77
N GLY A 479 -7.10 -39.74 1.84
CA GLY A 479 -6.53 -39.74 0.50
C GLY A 479 -7.20 -38.74 -0.42
N THR A 480 -6.85 -38.82 -1.72
CA THR A 480 -7.46 -38.00 -2.75
C THR A 480 -8.08 -38.90 -3.84
N VAL A 481 -9.31 -38.59 -4.18
CA VAL A 481 -10.07 -39.28 -5.23
C VAL A 481 -10.09 -38.42 -6.49
N PHE A 482 -9.74 -38.99 -7.64
CA PHE A 482 -9.87 -38.37 -8.95
C PHE A 482 -10.95 -39.08 -9.74
N ALA A 483 -11.78 -38.33 -10.44
CA ALA A 483 -12.83 -38.84 -11.30
C ALA A 483 -12.76 -38.19 -12.68
N GLU A 484 -13.28 -38.88 -13.71
CA GLU A 484 -13.30 -38.39 -15.08
C GLU A 484 -14.16 -37.12 -15.20
N GLU A 485 -15.32 -37.12 -14.55
CA GLU A 485 -16.22 -35.97 -14.46
C GLU A 485 -16.57 -35.70 -12.99
N THR A 486 -16.68 -34.43 -12.62
CA THR A 486 -16.99 -34.09 -11.24
C THR A 486 -17.92 -32.86 -11.13
N PRO A 487 -18.94 -32.91 -10.24
CA PRO A 487 -19.73 -31.75 -9.89
C PRO A 487 -19.10 -30.86 -8.80
N PHE A 488 -17.96 -31.25 -8.21
CA PHE A 488 -17.28 -30.52 -7.13
C PHE A 488 -16.47 -29.36 -7.69
N TYR A 489 -16.75 -28.16 -7.22
CA TYR A 489 -15.98 -26.95 -7.52
C TYR A 489 -14.67 -26.97 -6.72
N ALA A 490 -13.56 -26.88 -7.40
CA ALA A 490 -12.27 -26.74 -6.77
C ALA A 490 -11.98 -25.27 -6.44
N THR A 491 -11.29 -25.00 -5.34
CA THR A 491 -10.91 -23.64 -4.93
C THR A 491 -10.30 -22.87 -6.10
N SER A 492 -10.95 -21.78 -6.48
CA SER A 492 -10.53 -20.91 -7.58
C SER A 492 -11.23 -19.56 -7.51
N GLY A 493 -10.57 -18.47 -8.00
CA GLY A 493 -11.18 -17.15 -8.11
C GLY A 493 -11.69 -16.56 -6.78
N GLY A 494 -11.12 -16.99 -5.65
CA GLY A 494 -11.54 -16.57 -4.31
C GLY A 494 -12.72 -17.31 -3.73
N GLN A 495 -13.38 -18.21 -4.48
CA GLN A 495 -14.41 -19.10 -3.94
C GLN A 495 -13.76 -20.37 -3.36
N GLU A 496 -14.13 -20.70 -2.12
CA GLU A 496 -13.71 -21.93 -1.45
C GLU A 496 -14.31 -23.17 -2.14
N ALA A 497 -13.62 -24.30 -1.97
CA ALA A 497 -14.00 -25.59 -2.56
C ALA A 497 -15.31 -26.14 -2.01
N ASP A 498 -15.94 -26.98 -2.80
CA ASP A 498 -17.05 -27.79 -2.34
C ASP A 498 -16.59 -28.94 -1.45
N THR A 499 -17.48 -29.29 -0.56
CA THR A 499 -17.43 -30.51 0.25
C THR A 499 -18.63 -31.40 -0.09
N GLY A 500 -18.59 -32.66 0.35
CA GLY A 500 -19.70 -33.59 0.09
C GLY A 500 -19.30 -35.02 0.29
N ILE A 501 -19.97 -35.93 -0.45
CA ILE A 501 -19.77 -37.38 -0.31
C ILE A 501 -19.64 -38.01 -1.68
N ILE A 502 -18.67 -38.93 -1.82
CA ILE A 502 -18.54 -39.84 -2.96
C ILE A 502 -18.95 -41.22 -2.49
N ARG A 503 -19.93 -41.86 -3.20
CA ARG A 503 -20.47 -43.15 -2.89
C ARG A 503 -20.14 -44.12 -4.00
N THR A 504 -19.66 -45.30 -3.64
CA THR A 504 -19.55 -46.46 -4.51
C THR A 504 -20.46 -47.59 -4.01
N ALA A 505 -20.48 -48.72 -4.69
CA ALA A 505 -21.25 -49.88 -4.24
C ALA A 505 -20.70 -50.45 -2.89
N GLU A 506 -19.40 -50.26 -2.61
CA GLU A 506 -18.72 -50.88 -1.48
C GLU A 506 -18.25 -49.88 -0.40
N GLY A 507 -18.36 -48.57 -0.67
CA GLY A 507 -17.85 -47.58 0.27
C GLY A 507 -18.39 -46.14 0.13
N GLU A 508 -18.17 -45.37 1.15
CA GLU A 508 -18.47 -43.93 1.18
C GLU A 508 -17.22 -43.15 1.59
N PHE A 509 -16.93 -42.09 0.81
CA PHE A 509 -15.80 -41.19 1.03
C PHE A 509 -16.34 -39.78 1.28
N LYS A 510 -15.94 -39.19 2.42
CA LYS A 510 -16.26 -37.83 2.77
C LYS A 510 -15.25 -36.89 2.16
N VAL A 511 -15.67 -36.03 1.25
CA VAL A 511 -14.87 -34.95 0.65
C VAL A 511 -14.83 -33.77 1.62
N GLU A 512 -13.67 -33.39 2.07
CA GLU A 512 -13.42 -32.28 2.99
C GLU A 512 -12.87 -31.05 2.25
N ASP A 513 -12.19 -31.25 1.11
CA ASP A 513 -11.66 -30.22 0.25
C ASP A 513 -11.61 -30.69 -1.22
N THR A 514 -11.63 -29.76 -2.17
CA THR A 514 -11.48 -30.05 -3.59
C THR A 514 -10.42 -29.12 -4.20
N VAL A 515 -9.40 -29.72 -4.76
CA VAL A 515 -8.20 -29.01 -5.27
C VAL A 515 -8.08 -29.10 -6.77
N LYS A 516 -7.64 -28.02 -7.40
CA LYS A 516 -7.31 -27.98 -8.84
C LYS A 516 -5.82 -28.12 -9.03
N LEU A 517 -5.41 -29.14 -9.78
CA LEU A 517 -4.01 -29.47 -10.05
C LEU A 517 -3.63 -29.13 -11.50
N LEU A 518 -2.31 -29.08 -11.77
CA LEU A 518 -1.78 -28.90 -13.11
C LEU A 518 -2.29 -30.01 -14.06
N GLY A 519 -2.47 -29.66 -15.33
CA GLY A 519 -2.96 -30.60 -16.35
C GLY A 519 -4.47 -30.86 -16.28
N GLY A 520 -5.25 -29.97 -15.65
CA GLY A 520 -6.72 -30.06 -15.65
C GLY A 520 -7.29 -31.15 -14.74
N LYS A 521 -6.53 -31.56 -13.73
CA LYS A 521 -6.98 -32.57 -12.75
C LYS A 521 -7.73 -31.91 -11.59
N ILE A 522 -8.80 -32.53 -11.12
CA ILE A 522 -9.56 -32.12 -9.93
C ILE A 522 -9.50 -33.26 -8.92
N GLY A 523 -8.86 -32.99 -7.77
CA GLY A 523 -8.70 -33.96 -6.69
C GLY A 523 -9.67 -33.68 -5.53
N HIS A 524 -10.39 -34.69 -5.05
CA HIS A 524 -11.29 -34.65 -3.92
C HIS A 524 -10.55 -35.19 -2.71
N VAL A 525 -10.11 -34.29 -1.82
CA VAL A 525 -9.35 -34.63 -0.59
C VAL A 525 -10.30 -34.96 0.53
N GLY A 526 -10.03 -36.06 1.24
CA GLY A 526 -10.94 -36.46 2.33
C GLY A 526 -10.58 -37.78 2.97
N VAL A 527 -11.62 -38.49 3.47
CA VAL A 527 -11.48 -39.71 4.25
C VAL A 527 -12.59 -40.71 3.92
N VAL A 528 -12.25 -42.00 3.83
CA VAL A 528 -13.27 -43.08 3.75
C VAL A 528 -13.97 -43.17 5.08
N ILE A 529 -15.29 -42.97 5.09
CA ILE A 529 -16.12 -43.03 6.30
C ILE A 529 -16.86 -44.34 6.45
N LYS A 530 -16.82 -45.17 5.42
CA LYS A 530 -17.45 -46.48 5.44
C LYS A 530 -16.97 -47.35 4.30
N GLY A 531 -16.56 -48.59 4.61
CA GLY A 531 -16.25 -49.62 3.62
C GLY A 531 -14.92 -49.33 2.88
N MET A 532 -14.92 -49.47 1.57
CA MET A 532 -13.75 -49.33 0.70
C MET A 532 -14.13 -48.73 -0.64
N ILE A 533 -13.24 -47.89 -1.19
CA ILE A 533 -13.37 -47.37 -2.57
C ILE A 533 -12.15 -47.80 -3.38
N LYS A 534 -12.34 -48.08 -4.68
CA LYS A 534 -11.29 -48.60 -5.57
C LYS A 534 -11.18 -47.78 -6.85
N THR A 535 -10.00 -47.80 -7.45
CA THR A 535 -9.80 -47.30 -8.81
C THR A 535 -10.67 -48.12 -9.77
N GLY A 536 -11.38 -47.44 -10.69
CA GLY A 536 -12.33 -48.04 -11.61
C GLY A 536 -13.77 -48.20 -11.09
N ASP A 537 -14.02 -47.96 -9.80
CA ASP A 537 -15.38 -47.99 -9.26
C ASP A 537 -16.25 -46.93 -9.93
N GLN A 538 -17.51 -47.27 -10.23
CA GLN A 538 -18.53 -46.29 -10.54
C GLN A 538 -18.99 -45.59 -9.27
N ALA A 539 -18.75 -44.33 -9.19
CA ALA A 539 -19.04 -43.52 -8.04
C ALA A 539 -20.18 -42.53 -8.31
N GLU A 540 -20.99 -42.28 -7.32
CA GLU A 540 -21.90 -41.13 -7.29
C GLU A 540 -21.29 -40.04 -6.45
N LEU A 541 -20.94 -38.93 -7.11
CA LEU A 541 -20.31 -37.76 -6.50
C LEU A 541 -21.43 -36.78 -6.14
N CYS A 542 -21.63 -36.50 -4.83
CA CYS A 542 -22.70 -35.65 -4.29
C CYS A 542 -22.12 -34.47 -3.55
N VAL A 543 -22.31 -33.28 -4.10
CA VAL A 543 -21.89 -32.01 -3.46
C VAL A 543 -22.86 -31.68 -2.31
N ASP A 544 -22.33 -31.06 -1.24
CA ASP A 544 -23.17 -30.46 -0.21
C ASP A 544 -23.94 -29.26 -0.79
N ALA A 545 -25.19 -29.53 -1.15
CA ALA A 545 -26.05 -28.58 -1.83
C ALA A 545 -26.32 -27.31 -1.00
N GLU A 546 -26.38 -27.43 0.32
CA GLU A 546 -26.61 -26.29 1.21
C GLU A 546 -25.42 -25.36 1.23
N LYS A 547 -24.22 -25.90 1.42
CA LYS A 547 -22.98 -25.11 1.39
C LYS A 547 -22.75 -24.45 0.04
N ARG A 548 -22.91 -25.20 -1.05
CA ARG A 548 -22.81 -24.67 -2.42
C ARG A 548 -23.77 -23.50 -2.65
N ALA A 549 -25.02 -23.64 -2.21
CA ALA A 549 -26.02 -22.58 -2.39
C ALA A 549 -25.65 -21.32 -1.59
N LEU A 550 -25.13 -21.46 -0.36
CA LEU A 550 -24.68 -20.34 0.45
C LEU A 550 -23.46 -19.65 -0.16
N SER A 551 -22.47 -20.43 -0.61
CA SER A 551 -21.29 -19.90 -1.31
C SER A 551 -21.67 -19.17 -2.60
N ALA A 552 -22.59 -19.70 -3.40
CA ALA A 552 -23.09 -19.06 -4.63
C ALA A 552 -23.79 -17.72 -4.35
N ARG A 553 -24.54 -17.60 -3.25
CA ARG A 553 -25.16 -16.34 -2.80
C ARG A 553 -24.12 -15.31 -2.43
N ASN A 554 -23.15 -15.68 -1.61
CA ASN A 554 -22.04 -14.81 -1.20
C ASN A 554 -21.20 -14.38 -2.41
N HIS A 555 -20.95 -15.29 -3.36
CA HIS A 555 -20.18 -14.97 -4.57
C HIS A 555 -20.94 -13.99 -5.47
N SER A 556 -22.23 -14.23 -5.69
CA SER A 556 -23.05 -13.30 -6.49
C SER A 556 -23.16 -11.92 -5.83
N ALA A 557 -23.27 -11.86 -4.50
CA ALA A 557 -23.26 -10.61 -3.75
C ALA A 557 -21.93 -9.86 -3.89
N THR A 558 -20.80 -10.57 -4.05
CA THR A 558 -19.49 -9.97 -4.27
C THR A 558 -19.44 -9.17 -5.57
N HIS A 559 -20.03 -9.65 -6.65
CA HIS A 559 -20.15 -8.92 -7.92
C HIS A 559 -21.02 -7.67 -7.80
N LEU A 560 -22.15 -7.78 -7.10
CA LEU A 560 -23.00 -6.60 -6.84
C LEU A 560 -22.23 -5.56 -5.99
N LEU A 561 -21.49 -6.03 -4.98
CA LEU A 561 -20.66 -5.18 -4.11
C LEU A 561 -19.56 -4.45 -4.91
N GLN A 562 -18.83 -5.15 -5.78
CA GLN A 562 -17.79 -4.54 -6.61
C GLN A 562 -18.36 -3.40 -7.45
N LYS A 563 -19.50 -3.63 -8.11
CA LYS A 563 -20.15 -2.60 -8.92
C LYS A 563 -20.66 -1.44 -8.08
N ALA A 564 -21.24 -1.69 -6.90
CA ALA A 564 -21.68 -0.65 -5.97
C ALA A 564 -20.53 0.21 -5.48
N LEU A 565 -19.40 -0.41 -5.10
CA LEU A 565 -18.17 0.30 -4.70
C LEU A 565 -17.66 1.20 -5.82
N ARG A 566 -17.61 0.71 -7.06
CA ARG A 566 -17.22 1.53 -8.22
C ARG A 566 -18.19 2.68 -8.47
N THR A 567 -19.46 2.49 -8.21
CA THR A 567 -20.48 3.53 -8.37
C THR A 567 -20.34 4.64 -7.33
N VAL A 568 -20.04 4.29 -6.08
CA VAL A 568 -19.97 5.24 -4.96
C VAL A 568 -18.58 5.90 -4.86
N LEU A 569 -17.51 5.12 -5.01
CA LEU A 569 -16.14 5.57 -4.78
C LEU A 569 -15.41 5.98 -6.07
N GLY A 570 -15.85 5.47 -7.22
CA GLY A 570 -15.25 5.75 -8.53
C GLY A 570 -14.63 4.54 -9.22
N THR A 571 -14.29 4.73 -10.50
CA THR A 571 -13.82 3.65 -11.40
C THR A 571 -12.45 3.07 -11.05
N HIS A 572 -11.70 3.72 -10.17
CA HIS A 572 -10.39 3.24 -9.67
C HIS A 572 -10.51 2.03 -8.74
N VAL A 573 -11.72 1.73 -8.25
CA VAL A 573 -11.95 0.55 -7.41
C VAL A 573 -11.79 -0.71 -8.25
N GLU A 574 -10.76 -1.49 -7.93
CA GLU A 574 -10.45 -2.76 -8.56
C GLU A 574 -10.28 -3.84 -7.48
N GLN A 575 -10.62 -5.06 -7.82
CA GLN A 575 -10.42 -6.19 -6.91
C GLN A 575 -8.92 -6.43 -6.68
N ALA A 576 -8.49 -6.36 -5.41
CA ALA A 576 -7.17 -6.75 -4.96
C ALA A 576 -7.13 -8.18 -4.40
N GLY A 577 -8.28 -8.70 -3.98
CA GLY A 577 -8.45 -10.05 -3.47
C GLY A 577 -9.90 -10.35 -3.14
N SER A 578 -10.24 -11.63 -3.05
CA SER A 578 -11.58 -12.10 -2.67
C SER A 578 -11.48 -13.41 -1.91
N SER A 579 -12.42 -13.66 -1.00
CA SER A 579 -12.61 -14.95 -0.33
C SER A 579 -14.09 -15.12 -0.04
N VAL A 580 -14.66 -16.20 -0.56
CA VAL A 580 -16.10 -16.47 -0.50
C VAL A 580 -16.31 -17.90 -0.04
N ASN A 581 -17.08 -18.09 1.00
CA ASN A 581 -17.52 -19.38 1.52
C ASN A 581 -19.01 -19.38 1.92
N GLU A 582 -19.47 -20.43 2.57
CA GLU A 582 -20.85 -20.55 3.03
C GLU A 582 -21.24 -19.55 4.12
N ASP A 583 -20.28 -19.06 4.92
CA ASP A 583 -20.56 -18.20 6.05
C ASP A 583 -20.58 -16.72 5.69
N ARG A 584 -19.61 -16.27 4.86
CA ARG A 584 -19.42 -14.86 4.52
C ARG A 584 -18.67 -14.63 3.21
N LEU A 585 -18.66 -13.40 2.77
CA LEU A 585 -17.77 -12.93 1.74
C LEU A 585 -16.78 -11.90 2.32
N ARG A 586 -15.58 -11.89 1.75
CA ARG A 586 -14.54 -10.91 1.99
C ARG A 586 -14.09 -10.37 0.64
N PHE A 587 -14.05 -9.06 0.52
CA PHE A 587 -13.65 -8.38 -0.70
C PHE A 587 -12.58 -7.33 -0.40
N ASP A 588 -11.40 -7.50 -0.97
CA ASP A 588 -10.28 -6.57 -0.89
C ASP A 588 -10.22 -5.76 -2.18
N PHE A 589 -10.17 -4.43 -2.06
CA PHE A 589 -10.24 -3.53 -3.21
C PHE A 589 -9.31 -2.33 -3.07
N SER A 590 -8.90 -1.77 -4.22
CA SER A 590 -8.07 -0.58 -4.27
C SER A 590 -8.85 0.66 -3.87
N HIS A 591 -8.45 1.30 -2.76
CA HIS A 591 -8.96 2.62 -2.35
C HIS A 591 -8.01 3.26 -1.34
N PHE A 592 -7.87 4.58 -1.44
CA PHE A 592 -6.83 5.35 -0.74
C PHE A 592 -7.21 5.78 0.69
N SER A 593 -8.50 5.73 1.08
CA SER A 593 -8.98 6.18 2.40
C SER A 593 -9.93 5.17 3.02
N ALA A 594 -10.16 5.28 4.34
CA ALA A 594 -11.27 4.60 4.96
C ALA A 594 -12.60 5.14 4.40
N MET A 595 -13.56 4.25 4.20
CA MET A 595 -14.90 4.66 3.79
C MET A 595 -15.63 5.36 4.93
N THR A 596 -16.43 6.36 4.59
CA THR A 596 -17.31 7.01 5.56
C THR A 596 -18.53 6.13 5.87
N ALA A 597 -19.23 6.43 6.96
CA ALA A 597 -20.46 5.72 7.32
C ALA A 597 -21.53 5.87 6.22
N GLU A 598 -21.61 7.04 5.61
CA GLU A 598 -22.54 7.37 4.52
C GLU A 598 -22.20 6.59 3.25
N GLU A 599 -20.91 6.48 2.89
CA GLU A 599 -20.47 5.69 1.75
C GLU A 599 -20.78 4.19 1.94
N LEU A 600 -20.50 3.65 3.14
CA LEU A 600 -20.82 2.26 3.47
C LEU A 600 -22.32 2.00 3.40
N GLN A 601 -23.12 2.90 3.96
CA GLN A 601 -24.56 2.80 3.90
C GLN A 601 -25.06 2.83 2.46
N LYS A 602 -24.53 3.73 1.64
CA LYS A 602 -24.92 3.86 0.23
C LYS A 602 -24.59 2.63 -0.59
N VAL A 603 -23.41 2.04 -0.38
CA VAL A 603 -23.00 0.79 -1.03
C VAL A 603 -23.94 -0.34 -0.63
N GLU A 604 -24.26 -0.48 0.65
CA GLU A 604 -25.18 -1.49 1.18
C GLU A 604 -26.60 -1.33 0.61
N GLU A 605 -27.09 -0.10 0.53
CA GLU A 605 -28.37 0.22 -0.10
C GLU A 605 -28.41 -0.20 -1.56
N ILE A 606 -27.41 0.17 -2.37
CA ILE A 606 -27.34 -0.16 -3.79
C ILE A 606 -27.33 -1.69 -3.97
N VAL A 607 -26.52 -2.42 -3.21
CA VAL A 607 -26.49 -3.90 -3.31
C VAL A 607 -27.85 -4.50 -3.00
N ASN A 608 -28.51 -4.07 -1.93
CA ASN A 608 -29.82 -4.57 -1.55
C ASN A 608 -30.92 -4.18 -2.58
N GLU A 609 -30.83 -3.00 -3.19
CA GLU A 609 -31.73 -2.60 -4.29
C GLU A 609 -31.63 -3.60 -5.46
N GLN A 610 -30.43 -4.04 -5.85
CA GLN A 610 -30.24 -5.00 -6.93
C GLN A 610 -30.69 -6.42 -6.53
N ILE A 611 -30.60 -6.77 -5.25
CA ILE A 611 -31.16 -8.03 -4.72
C ILE A 611 -32.69 -8.01 -4.82
N VAL A 612 -33.31 -6.93 -4.36
CA VAL A 612 -34.77 -6.75 -4.40
C VAL A 612 -35.31 -6.68 -5.83
N ALA A 613 -34.53 -6.07 -6.74
CA ALA A 613 -34.90 -5.99 -8.16
C ALA A 613 -35.02 -7.37 -8.85
N GLY A 614 -34.38 -8.40 -8.28
CA GLY A 614 -34.52 -9.77 -8.80
C GLY A 614 -33.92 -9.91 -10.20
N LEU A 615 -32.70 -9.44 -10.41
CA LEU A 615 -32.06 -9.48 -11.71
C LEU A 615 -31.72 -10.91 -12.13
N PRO A 616 -31.99 -11.30 -13.38
CA PRO A 616 -31.60 -12.62 -13.90
C PRO A 616 -30.07 -12.68 -14.03
N VAL A 617 -29.47 -13.77 -13.58
CA VAL A 617 -28.05 -14.04 -13.74
C VAL A 617 -27.84 -14.95 -14.95
N LYS A 618 -27.30 -14.36 -16.03
CA LYS A 618 -27.01 -15.08 -17.26
C LYS A 618 -25.53 -15.40 -17.31
N VAL A 619 -25.21 -16.59 -17.75
CA VAL A 619 -23.84 -17.06 -17.85
C VAL A 619 -23.62 -17.58 -19.26
N GLU A 620 -22.61 -17.04 -19.94
CA GLU A 620 -22.27 -17.39 -21.32
C GLU A 620 -20.78 -17.65 -21.45
N ASN A 621 -20.40 -18.68 -22.20
CA ASN A 621 -19.04 -18.92 -22.62
C ASN A 621 -18.85 -18.33 -24.01
N MET A 622 -17.87 -17.44 -24.19
CA MET A 622 -17.62 -16.80 -25.48
C MET A 622 -16.13 -16.53 -25.68
N PRO A 623 -15.67 -16.33 -26.93
CA PRO A 623 -14.31 -15.92 -27.20
C PRO A 623 -13.96 -14.62 -26.46
N ILE A 624 -12.73 -14.52 -25.93
CA ILE A 624 -12.29 -13.39 -25.12
C ILE A 624 -12.44 -12.05 -25.85
N GLU A 625 -12.23 -12.03 -27.17
CA GLU A 625 -12.39 -10.83 -28.00
C GLU A 625 -13.85 -10.35 -28.10
N GLU A 626 -14.81 -11.27 -28.05
CA GLU A 626 -16.24 -10.94 -28.00
C GLU A 626 -16.62 -10.48 -26.59
N ALA A 627 -16.09 -11.16 -25.57
CA ALA A 627 -16.36 -10.83 -24.17
C ALA A 627 -15.87 -9.41 -23.82
N ARG A 628 -14.74 -8.99 -24.35
CA ARG A 628 -14.23 -7.61 -24.17
C ARG A 628 -15.16 -6.55 -24.75
N LYS A 629 -15.82 -6.85 -25.87
CA LYS A 629 -16.78 -5.91 -26.53
C LYS A 629 -18.06 -5.72 -25.72
N THR A 630 -18.40 -6.65 -24.81
CA THR A 630 -19.58 -6.50 -23.93
C THR A 630 -19.37 -5.49 -22.80
N GLY A 631 -18.15 -4.96 -22.62
CA GLY A 631 -17.79 -4.12 -21.48
C GLY A 631 -17.59 -4.90 -20.17
N ALA A 632 -17.48 -6.23 -20.26
CA ALA A 632 -17.25 -7.10 -19.11
C ALA A 632 -15.91 -6.78 -18.43
N GLN A 633 -15.94 -6.71 -17.11
CA GLN A 633 -14.74 -6.47 -16.32
C GLN A 633 -13.94 -7.77 -16.17
N ALA A 634 -12.66 -7.70 -16.49
CA ALA A 634 -11.69 -8.75 -16.25
C ALA A 634 -10.84 -8.41 -15.02
N LEU A 635 -10.48 -9.42 -14.23
CA LEU A 635 -9.55 -9.23 -13.12
C LEU A 635 -8.15 -8.90 -13.65
N PHE A 636 -7.53 -7.90 -13.07
CA PHE A 636 -6.19 -7.47 -13.45
C PHE A 636 -5.16 -8.57 -13.11
N GLY A 637 -4.39 -9.02 -14.12
CA GLY A 637 -3.28 -9.97 -13.94
C GLY A 637 -3.63 -11.45 -14.04
N GLU A 638 -4.87 -11.83 -14.29
CA GLU A 638 -5.22 -13.22 -14.60
C GLU A 638 -4.99 -13.54 -16.09
N LYS A 639 -4.44 -14.75 -16.35
CA LYS A 639 -4.36 -15.28 -17.70
C LYS A 639 -5.66 -15.97 -18.04
N TYR A 640 -6.42 -15.41 -18.95
CA TYR A 640 -7.61 -16.02 -19.51
C TYR A 640 -7.27 -16.86 -20.75
N GLY A 641 -7.99 -17.97 -20.93
CA GLY A 641 -7.90 -18.74 -22.16
C GLY A 641 -8.63 -18.04 -23.31
N ASP A 642 -8.59 -18.66 -24.49
CA ASP A 642 -9.28 -18.15 -25.71
C ASP A 642 -10.79 -18.03 -25.53
N VAL A 643 -11.39 -18.83 -24.66
CA VAL A 643 -12.81 -18.81 -24.28
C VAL A 643 -12.94 -18.47 -22.81
N VAL A 644 -13.75 -17.47 -22.49
CA VAL A 644 -14.00 -16.99 -21.13
C VAL A 644 -15.48 -17.15 -20.76
N ARG A 645 -15.71 -17.34 -19.47
CA ARG A 645 -17.05 -17.38 -18.90
C ARG A 645 -17.44 -16.00 -18.41
N VAL A 646 -18.49 -15.43 -19.02
CA VAL A 646 -19.03 -14.11 -18.69
C VAL A 646 -20.29 -14.30 -17.85
N VAL A 647 -20.29 -13.65 -16.69
CA VAL A 647 -21.46 -13.60 -15.78
C VAL A 647 -22.09 -12.22 -15.89
N ASN A 648 -23.34 -12.18 -16.32
CA ASN A 648 -24.13 -10.95 -16.49
C ASN A 648 -25.30 -10.98 -15.50
N MET A 649 -25.39 -9.98 -14.63
CA MET A 649 -26.45 -9.77 -13.65
C MET A 649 -27.33 -8.59 -14.07
N GLY A 650 -28.19 -8.84 -15.09
CA GLY A 650 -29.19 -7.87 -15.56
C GLY A 650 -28.63 -6.55 -16.04
N ASP A 651 -27.47 -6.56 -16.72
CA ASP A 651 -26.73 -5.40 -17.21
C ASP A 651 -26.18 -4.46 -16.11
N TYR A 652 -26.42 -4.80 -14.84
CA TYR A 652 -25.86 -4.04 -13.71
C TYR A 652 -24.40 -4.39 -13.48
N SER A 653 -24.06 -5.69 -13.46
CA SER A 653 -22.66 -6.17 -13.37
C SER A 653 -22.42 -7.20 -14.47
N ILE A 654 -21.33 -7.01 -15.23
CA ILE A 654 -20.88 -7.93 -16.26
C ILE A 654 -19.39 -8.19 -16.02
N GLU A 655 -19.03 -9.44 -15.69
CA GLU A 655 -17.68 -9.79 -15.25
C GLU A 655 -17.22 -11.15 -15.75
N PHE A 656 -15.93 -11.34 -15.97
CA PHE A 656 -15.33 -12.64 -16.20
C PHE A 656 -15.25 -13.40 -14.89
N CYS A 657 -15.98 -14.50 -14.78
CA CYS A 657 -16.00 -15.27 -13.53
C CYS A 657 -16.25 -16.77 -13.77
N GLY A 658 -15.33 -17.61 -13.22
CA GLY A 658 -15.43 -19.06 -13.23
C GLY A 658 -16.20 -19.66 -12.05
N GLY A 659 -16.66 -18.84 -11.10
CA GLY A 659 -17.31 -19.31 -9.88
C GLY A 659 -18.77 -19.75 -10.06
N THR A 660 -19.35 -20.21 -8.95
CA THR A 660 -20.78 -20.61 -8.94
C THR A 660 -21.65 -19.44 -8.49
N HIS A 661 -22.79 -19.27 -9.12
CA HIS A 661 -23.70 -18.13 -8.89
C HIS A 661 -25.14 -18.57 -8.73
N VAL A 662 -25.95 -17.70 -8.11
CA VAL A 662 -27.39 -17.80 -8.09
C VAL A 662 -27.96 -17.60 -9.49
N LYS A 663 -29.19 -18.08 -9.75
CA LYS A 663 -29.89 -17.87 -11.03
C LYS A 663 -30.60 -16.53 -11.09
N ASN A 664 -30.90 -15.96 -9.92
CA ASN A 664 -31.52 -14.65 -9.76
C ASN A 664 -31.00 -13.96 -8.51
N THR A 665 -30.78 -12.65 -8.57
CA THR A 665 -30.20 -11.92 -7.43
C THR A 665 -31.05 -11.94 -6.18
N ASN A 666 -32.39 -12.16 -6.29
CA ASN A 666 -33.26 -12.28 -5.11
C ASN A 666 -32.96 -13.51 -4.25
N GLU A 667 -32.30 -14.55 -4.80
CA GLU A 667 -31.87 -15.72 -4.04
C GLU A 667 -30.81 -15.37 -2.99
N ILE A 668 -30.10 -14.24 -3.14
CA ILE A 668 -29.17 -13.73 -2.15
C ILE A 668 -29.89 -13.35 -0.85
N MET A 669 -31.18 -13.02 -0.92
CA MET A 669 -32.08 -12.60 0.15
C MET A 669 -31.83 -11.18 0.66
N ALA A 670 -30.69 -10.94 1.29
CA ALA A 670 -30.25 -9.62 1.77
C ALA A 670 -28.73 -9.62 1.99
N PHE A 671 -28.18 -8.41 2.06
CA PHE A 671 -26.75 -8.16 2.19
C PHE A 671 -26.48 -7.18 3.33
N LYS A 672 -25.43 -7.43 4.13
CA LYS A 672 -25.00 -6.56 5.23
C LYS A 672 -23.49 -6.49 5.32
N ILE A 673 -22.94 -5.28 5.29
CA ILE A 673 -21.53 -5.04 5.59
C ILE A 673 -21.32 -5.16 7.10
N LEU A 674 -20.36 -6.01 7.50
CA LEU A 674 -19.97 -6.19 8.91
C LEU A 674 -18.85 -5.23 9.31
N SER A 675 -17.86 -5.09 8.44
CA SER A 675 -16.69 -4.29 8.72
C SER A 675 -16.05 -3.75 7.44
N GLU A 676 -15.37 -2.63 7.58
CA GLU A 676 -14.47 -2.06 6.59
C GLU A 676 -13.14 -1.73 7.27
N SER A 677 -12.01 -2.13 6.69
CA SER A 677 -10.69 -1.95 7.29
C SER A 677 -9.59 -1.85 6.23
N GLY A 678 -8.42 -1.28 6.63
CA GLY A 678 -7.22 -1.29 5.79
C GLY A 678 -6.47 -2.62 5.92
N VAL A 679 -6.01 -3.16 4.80
CA VAL A 679 -5.20 -4.38 4.73
C VAL A 679 -3.76 -4.06 4.39
N ALA A 680 -3.58 -3.17 3.44
CA ALA A 680 -2.29 -2.66 2.98
C ALA A 680 -2.45 -1.20 2.55
N ALA A 681 -1.35 -0.54 2.24
CA ALA A 681 -1.40 0.79 1.68
C ALA A 681 -2.20 0.77 0.36
N GLY A 682 -3.24 1.60 0.28
CA GLY A 682 -4.11 1.67 -0.89
C GLY A 682 -5.06 0.47 -1.08
N VAL A 683 -5.16 -0.46 -0.12
CA VAL A 683 -6.08 -1.61 -0.19
C VAL A 683 -7.00 -1.61 1.02
N ARG A 684 -8.29 -1.62 0.75
CA ARG A 684 -9.35 -1.70 1.75
C ARG A 684 -10.03 -3.08 1.69
N ARG A 685 -10.57 -3.53 2.80
CA ARG A 685 -11.28 -4.80 2.96
C ARG A 685 -12.68 -4.58 3.46
N ILE A 686 -13.66 -5.17 2.79
CA ILE A 686 -15.02 -5.32 3.29
C ILE A 686 -15.24 -6.79 3.63
N GLU A 687 -15.85 -7.05 4.79
CA GLU A 687 -16.47 -8.32 5.13
C GLU A 687 -17.98 -8.13 5.20
N ALA A 688 -18.71 -9.06 4.59
CA ALA A 688 -20.18 -8.95 4.53
C ALA A 688 -20.86 -10.33 4.62
N LEU A 689 -22.13 -10.29 4.97
CA LEU A 689 -23.02 -11.46 5.11
C LEU A 689 -24.18 -11.38 4.15
N THR A 690 -24.66 -12.57 3.77
CA THR A 690 -25.94 -12.74 3.05
C THR A 690 -26.79 -13.81 3.73
N SER A 691 -28.04 -13.91 3.31
CA SER A 691 -28.98 -15.02 3.62
C SER A 691 -28.93 -15.52 5.07
N LYS A 692 -28.72 -16.83 5.28
CA LYS A 692 -28.72 -17.46 6.62
C LYS A 692 -27.65 -16.85 7.56
N GLY A 693 -26.47 -16.45 7.04
CA GLY A 693 -25.43 -15.79 7.82
C GLY A 693 -25.93 -14.49 8.42
N LEU A 694 -26.66 -13.71 7.63
CA LEU A 694 -27.25 -12.43 8.05
C LEU A 694 -28.36 -12.65 9.07
N ILE A 695 -29.24 -13.64 8.89
CA ILE A 695 -30.28 -13.95 9.85
C ILE A 695 -29.67 -14.31 11.20
N ARG A 696 -28.69 -15.23 11.23
CA ARG A 696 -27.96 -15.59 12.45
C ARG A 696 -27.29 -14.41 13.13
N TYR A 697 -26.77 -13.47 12.35
CA TYR A 697 -26.18 -12.24 12.88
C TYR A 697 -27.22 -11.40 13.63
N TYR A 698 -28.39 -11.17 13.03
CA TYR A 698 -29.45 -10.40 13.69
C TYR A 698 -30.06 -11.14 14.90
N ASP A 699 -30.25 -12.46 14.84
CA ASP A 699 -30.70 -13.27 15.98
C ASP A 699 -29.72 -13.14 17.17
N ASN A 700 -28.42 -13.19 16.90
CA ASN A 700 -27.40 -13.00 17.92
C ASN A 700 -27.38 -11.57 18.49
N LEU A 701 -27.59 -10.56 17.64
CA LEU A 701 -27.66 -9.17 18.06
C LEU A 701 -28.87 -8.95 18.95
N GLU A 702 -30.04 -9.46 18.55
CA GLU A 702 -31.28 -9.40 19.33
C GLU A 702 -31.11 -10.10 20.69
N LYS A 703 -30.52 -11.29 20.70
CA LYS A 703 -30.23 -12.02 21.94
C LYS A 703 -29.34 -11.21 22.90
N LYS A 704 -28.24 -10.65 22.40
CA LYS A 704 -27.34 -9.78 23.21
C LYS A 704 -28.07 -8.53 23.74
N LEU A 705 -28.91 -7.94 22.92
CA LEU A 705 -29.69 -6.76 23.30
C LEU A 705 -30.69 -7.10 24.40
N ASN A 706 -31.40 -8.24 24.29
CA ASN A 706 -32.33 -8.74 25.27
C ASN A 706 -31.63 -9.14 26.59
N GLU A 707 -30.43 -9.74 26.50
CA GLU A 707 -29.61 -10.06 27.68
C GLU A 707 -29.18 -8.77 28.42
N ALA A 708 -28.71 -7.77 27.71
CA ALA A 708 -28.34 -6.46 28.27
C ALA A 708 -29.55 -5.77 28.94
N ALA A 709 -30.69 -5.75 28.24
CA ALA A 709 -31.92 -5.21 28.78
C ALA A 709 -32.37 -5.92 30.06
N LYS A 710 -32.27 -7.26 30.10
CA LYS A 710 -32.59 -8.07 31.30
C LYS A 710 -31.73 -7.73 32.51
N VAL A 711 -30.42 -7.54 32.32
CA VAL A 711 -29.49 -7.13 33.39
C VAL A 711 -29.94 -5.82 34.01
N LEU A 712 -30.37 -4.87 33.18
CA LEU A 712 -30.80 -3.55 33.61
C LEU A 712 -32.28 -3.45 33.99
N LYS A 713 -33.00 -4.59 33.99
CA LYS A 713 -34.46 -4.62 34.19
C LYS A 713 -35.21 -3.62 33.28
N ALA A 714 -34.80 -3.59 32.02
CA ALA A 714 -35.30 -2.74 30.93
C ALA A 714 -35.87 -3.59 29.80
N THR A 715 -36.50 -2.92 28.85
CA THR A 715 -36.82 -3.50 27.53
C THR A 715 -35.77 -3.02 26.49
N PRO A 716 -35.59 -3.68 25.36
CA PRO A 716 -34.71 -3.19 24.29
C PRO A 716 -34.99 -1.73 23.90
N ASP A 717 -36.24 -1.34 23.83
CA ASP A 717 -36.67 0.01 23.39
C ASP A 717 -36.25 1.13 24.37
N ASN A 718 -36.29 0.86 25.71
CA ASN A 718 -35.90 1.84 26.71
C ASN A 718 -34.51 1.64 27.31
N LEU A 719 -33.70 0.71 26.71
CA LEU A 719 -32.38 0.39 27.24
C LEU A 719 -31.43 1.58 27.29
N ALA A 720 -31.40 2.39 26.25
CA ALA A 720 -30.56 3.59 26.17
C ALA A 720 -30.93 4.60 27.23
N GLU A 721 -32.23 4.83 27.46
CA GLU A 721 -32.75 5.74 28.49
C GLU A 721 -32.37 5.23 29.89
N LYS A 722 -32.49 3.90 30.12
CA LYS A 722 -32.13 3.32 31.40
C LYS A 722 -30.64 3.41 31.71
N ILE A 723 -29.79 3.22 30.70
CA ILE A 723 -28.32 3.40 30.81
C ILE A 723 -28.00 4.86 31.13
N ALA A 724 -28.63 5.80 30.44
CA ALA A 724 -28.41 7.23 30.69
C ALA A 724 -28.81 7.59 32.12
N HIS A 725 -29.93 7.08 32.59
CA HIS A 725 -30.41 7.29 34.00
C HIS A 725 -29.41 6.73 35.00
N LEU A 726 -28.96 5.48 34.81
CA LEU A 726 -28.01 4.87 35.74
C LEU A 726 -26.65 5.59 35.72
N THR A 727 -26.23 6.08 34.58
CA THR A 727 -24.99 6.85 34.44
C THR A 727 -25.08 8.18 35.22
N ALA A 728 -26.24 8.85 35.10
CA ALA A 728 -26.50 10.09 35.86
C ALA A 728 -26.57 9.82 37.39
N GLU A 729 -27.27 8.76 37.78
CA GLU A 729 -27.38 8.35 39.20
C GLU A 729 -25.99 8.00 39.79
N ASN A 730 -25.18 7.28 39.07
CA ASN A 730 -23.81 6.96 39.48
C ASN A 730 -22.96 8.21 39.68
N LYS A 731 -23.08 9.20 38.77
CA LYS A 731 -22.40 10.49 38.93
C LYS A 731 -22.83 11.24 40.15
N VAL A 732 -24.14 11.24 40.50
CA VAL A 732 -24.67 11.87 41.71
C VAL A 732 -24.15 11.16 42.96
N LEU A 733 -24.20 9.80 42.97
CA LEU A 733 -23.67 9.02 44.07
C LEU A 733 -22.17 9.25 44.31
N HIS A 734 -21.38 9.32 43.23
CA HIS A 734 -19.96 9.68 43.35
C HIS A 734 -19.76 11.07 43.99
N SER A 735 -20.55 12.06 43.58
CA SER A 735 -20.49 13.41 44.14
C SER A 735 -20.90 13.43 45.62
N GLU A 736 -21.94 12.64 45.98
CA GLU A 736 -22.35 12.49 47.39
C GLU A 736 -21.28 11.82 48.26
N VAL A 737 -20.67 10.75 47.76
CA VAL A 737 -19.55 10.08 48.43
C VAL A 737 -18.39 11.02 48.67
N GLU A 738 -17.99 11.82 47.71
CA GLU A 738 -16.94 12.82 47.88
C GLU A 738 -17.36 13.97 48.85
N SER A 739 -18.62 14.39 48.80
CA SER A 739 -19.16 15.36 49.77
C SER A 739 -19.18 14.84 51.20
N LEU A 740 -19.60 13.56 51.40
CA LEU A 740 -19.60 12.89 52.69
C LEU A 740 -18.17 12.68 53.22
N LYS A 741 -17.23 12.30 52.38
CA LYS A 741 -15.81 12.19 52.77
C LYS A 741 -15.26 13.56 53.20
N SER A 742 -15.59 14.64 52.49
CA SER A 742 -15.19 16.01 52.85
C SER A 742 -15.78 16.47 54.18
N LYS A 743 -17.05 16.14 54.45
CA LYS A 743 -17.70 16.45 55.75
C LYS A 743 -17.07 15.68 56.89
N LEU A 744 -16.80 14.38 56.71
CA LEU A 744 -16.11 13.56 57.73
C LEU A 744 -14.70 14.10 58.03
N ALA A 745 -14.00 14.57 57.00
CA ALA A 745 -12.69 15.21 57.21
C ALA A 745 -12.80 16.56 57.94
N GLN A 746 -13.86 17.34 57.69
CA GLN A 746 -14.12 18.59 58.39
C GLN A 746 -14.50 18.37 59.89
N ASP A 747 -15.35 17.37 60.19
CA ASP A 747 -15.73 17.04 61.55
C ASP A 747 -14.53 16.55 62.37
N ALA A 748 -13.70 15.68 61.76
CA ALA A 748 -12.45 15.26 62.34
C ALA A 748 -11.45 16.42 62.62
N MET A 749 -11.57 17.52 61.87
CA MET A 749 -10.69 18.69 62.02
C MET A 749 -10.98 19.50 63.29
N GLY A 750 -12.20 19.48 63.79
CA GLY A 750 -12.58 20.19 65.04
C GLY A 750 -11.89 19.60 66.27
N ASP A 751 -11.96 18.31 66.45
CA ASP A 751 -11.44 17.56 67.59
C ASP A 751 -9.89 17.47 67.61
N VAL A 752 -9.26 17.66 66.43
CA VAL A 752 -7.80 17.51 66.25
C VAL A 752 -7.05 18.80 66.69
N MET A 753 -7.63 19.96 66.47
CA MET A 753 -6.99 21.23 66.82
C MET A 753 -6.77 21.44 68.33
N ASP A 754 -7.55 20.75 69.17
CA ASP A 754 -7.36 20.79 70.62
C ASP A 754 -6.11 20.03 71.13
N GLN A 755 -5.45 19.27 70.27
CA GLN A 755 -4.25 18.45 70.56
C GLN A 755 -2.93 19.19 70.21
N VAL A 756 -2.96 20.49 69.91
CA VAL A 756 -1.76 21.25 69.62
C VAL A 756 -0.87 21.41 70.85
N GLN A 757 0.40 21.03 70.70
CA GLN A 757 1.45 21.16 71.72
C GLN A 757 2.51 22.13 71.19
N GLU A 758 3.16 22.84 72.08
CA GLU A 758 4.30 23.72 71.78
C GLU A 758 5.62 23.05 72.26
N ILE A 759 6.55 22.88 71.32
CA ILE A 759 7.83 22.26 71.54
C ILE A 759 8.92 23.22 71.09
N LYS A 760 9.69 23.77 72.06
CA LYS A 760 10.76 24.77 71.79
C LYS A 760 10.34 25.91 70.87
N GLY A 761 9.09 26.41 71.06
CA GLY A 761 8.59 27.53 70.26
C GLY A 761 7.97 27.12 68.90
N VAL A 762 7.94 25.82 68.55
CA VAL A 762 7.26 25.31 67.37
C VAL A 762 5.99 24.55 67.77
N LYS A 763 4.87 24.86 67.17
CA LYS A 763 3.63 24.12 67.42
C LYS A 763 3.65 22.79 66.71
N LEU A 764 3.32 21.71 67.41
CA LEU A 764 3.14 20.36 66.93
C LEU A 764 1.66 19.99 67.09
N LEU A 765 1.06 19.60 65.99
CA LEU A 765 -0.21 18.91 65.95
C LEU A 765 0.03 17.45 65.57
N ALA A 766 -0.17 16.53 66.49
CA ALA A 766 0.01 15.09 66.25
C ALA A 766 -1.29 14.37 66.64
N ALA A 767 -1.99 13.87 65.65
CA ALA A 767 -3.33 13.29 65.84
C ALA A 767 -3.59 12.05 64.97
N GLU A 768 -4.43 11.16 65.51
CA GLU A 768 -5.03 10.07 64.74
C GLU A 768 -6.37 10.53 64.14
N VAL A 769 -6.64 10.20 62.92
CA VAL A 769 -7.83 10.53 62.16
C VAL A 769 -8.38 9.27 61.53
N ASP A 770 -9.50 8.81 62.01
CA ASP A 770 -10.11 7.57 61.54
C ASP A 770 -10.76 7.67 60.16
N GLY A 771 -10.60 6.63 59.38
CA GLY A 771 -11.32 6.48 58.10
C GLY A 771 -10.86 7.35 56.95
N VAL A 772 -9.74 8.05 57.09
CA VAL A 772 -9.21 8.95 56.06
C VAL A 772 -8.07 8.26 55.29
N ASP A 773 -8.17 8.22 53.98
CA ASP A 773 -7.11 7.69 53.11
C ASP A 773 -5.92 8.67 52.97
N MET A 774 -4.85 8.21 52.31
CA MET A 774 -3.63 9.04 52.15
C MET A 774 -3.89 10.39 51.45
N ASN A 775 -4.83 10.45 50.49
CA ASN A 775 -5.15 11.70 49.82
C ASN A 775 -5.94 12.65 50.76
N GLY A 776 -6.91 12.11 51.49
CA GLY A 776 -7.61 12.85 52.49
C GLY A 776 -6.72 13.35 53.63
N LEU A 777 -5.70 12.54 54.04
CA LEU A 777 -4.71 13.01 55.03
C LEU A 777 -3.85 14.14 54.50
N ARG A 778 -3.53 14.18 53.19
CA ARG A 778 -2.83 15.34 52.62
C ARG A 778 -3.64 16.61 52.66
N ASP A 779 -4.87 16.50 52.17
CA ASP A 779 -5.79 17.67 52.13
C ASP A 779 -6.05 18.20 53.53
N LEU A 780 -6.28 17.27 54.49
CA LEU A 780 -6.45 17.63 55.92
C LEU A 780 -5.17 18.24 56.51
N GLY A 781 -4.01 17.67 56.20
CA GLY A 781 -2.74 18.18 56.70
C GLY A 781 -2.38 19.57 56.17
N ASP A 782 -2.69 19.85 54.89
CA ASP A 782 -2.48 21.18 54.34
C ASP A 782 -3.44 22.20 54.96
N GLN A 783 -4.70 21.86 55.20
CA GLN A 783 -5.68 22.72 55.89
C GLN A 783 -5.31 22.95 57.37
N LEU A 784 -4.87 21.88 58.08
CA LEU A 784 -4.43 22.00 59.46
C LEU A 784 -3.14 22.82 59.58
N LYS A 785 -2.22 22.66 58.62
CA LYS A 785 -0.99 23.48 58.56
C LYS A 785 -1.31 24.97 58.40
N GLU A 786 -2.27 25.29 57.55
CA GLU A 786 -2.71 26.69 57.31
C GLU A 786 -3.35 27.27 58.59
N LYS A 787 -4.21 26.49 59.29
CA LYS A 787 -4.84 26.90 60.55
C LYS A 787 -3.86 27.01 61.74
N LEU A 788 -2.86 26.11 61.76
CA LEU A 788 -1.84 26.10 62.80
C LEU A 788 -0.92 27.35 62.66
N GLY A 789 -0.81 27.92 61.49
CA GLY A 789 0.01 29.07 61.17
C GLY A 789 1.51 28.73 61.10
N GLU A 790 2.16 28.53 62.22
CA GLU A 790 3.57 28.12 62.28
C GLU A 790 3.72 26.81 63.06
N GLY A 791 4.18 25.72 62.45
CA GLY A 791 4.35 24.47 63.13
C GLY A 791 4.48 23.24 62.21
N VAL A 792 4.34 22.10 62.86
CA VAL A 792 4.39 20.76 62.20
C VAL A 792 3.08 20.03 62.45
N VAL A 793 2.54 19.42 61.44
CA VAL A 793 1.34 18.54 61.51
C VAL A 793 1.78 17.10 61.23
N VAL A 794 1.40 16.19 62.13
CA VAL A 794 1.59 14.77 62.02
C VAL A 794 0.24 14.10 62.10
N LEU A 795 -0.22 13.46 61.00
CA LEU A 795 -1.47 12.76 60.98
C LEU A 795 -1.25 11.27 60.72
N ALA A 796 -2.03 10.48 61.41
CA ALA A 796 -2.07 9.04 61.23
C ALA A 796 -3.50 8.58 60.99
N SER A 797 -3.71 7.62 60.11
CA SER A 797 -5.00 6.97 59.93
C SER A 797 -4.83 5.46 59.84
N GLY A 798 -5.65 4.74 60.55
CA GLY A 798 -5.75 3.27 60.50
C GLY A 798 -7.01 2.87 59.72
N ASN A 799 -6.86 2.06 58.67
CA ASN A 799 -7.98 1.52 57.91
C ASN A 799 -7.67 0.12 57.41
N ASP A 800 -8.56 -0.85 57.67
CA ASP A 800 -8.44 -2.26 57.22
C ASP A 800 -7.06 -2.89 57.48
N GLY A 801 -6.49 -2.65 58.64
CA GLY A 801 -5.19 -3.20 59.04
C GLY A 801 -3.97 -2.50 58.40
N LYS A 802 -4.17 -1.44 57.64
CA LYS A 802 -3.13 -0.58 57.07
C LYS A 802 -3.07 0.75 57.82
N VAL A 803 -1.90 1.33 57.92
CA VAL A 803 -1.68 2.65 58.50
C VAL A 803 -1.16 3.59 57.47
N SER A 804 -1.71 4.77 57.37
CA SER A 804 -1.22 5.91 56.61
C SER A 804 -0.68 6.96 57.57
N LEU A 805 0.55 7.40 57.37
CA LEU A 805 1.17 8.50 58.10
C LEU A 805 1.48 9.66 57.16
N MET A 806 1.17 10.85 57.56
CA MET A 806 1.51 12.07 56.86
C MET A 806 2.09 13.11 57.76
N VAL A 807 3.19 13.72 57.37
CA VAL A 807 3.83 14.84 58.11
C VAL A 807 4.02 15.99 57.19
N THR A 808 3.59 17.18 57.63
CA THR A 808 3.86 18.43 56.95
C THR A 808 4.40 19.50 57.91
N ALA A 809 5.30 20.33 57.42
CA ALA A 809 5.92 21.39 58.19
C ALA A 809 5.82 22.75 57.44
N THR A 810 5.59 23.82 58.20
CA THR A 810 5.62 25.18 57.65
C THR A 810 7.04 25.66 57.41
N ASP A 811 7.22 26.65 56.56
CA ASP A 811 8.55 27.27 56.28
C ASP A 811 9.20 27.84 57.54
N ALA A 812 8.41 28.41 58.48
CA ALA A 812 8.89 28.93 59.74
C ALA A 812 9.45 27.80 60.63
N ALA A 813 8.73 26.66 60.75
CA ALA A 813 9.18 25.51 61.52
C ALA A 813 10.43 24.83 60.89
N MET A 814 10.51 24.82 59.55
CA MET A 814 11.70 24.31 58.88
C MET A 814 12.95 25.18 59.12
N LYS A 815 12.80 26.48 59.17
CA LYS A 815 13.90 27.41 59.54
C LYS A 815 14.41 27.20 60.97
N GLN A 816 13.59 26.66 61.87
CA GLN A 816 13.92 26.30 63.24
C GLN A 816 14.48 24.86 63.40
N GLY A 817 14.65 24.15 62.26
CA GLY A 817 15.24 22.82 62.24
C GLY A 817 14.26 21.67 61.95
N ALA A 818 12.94 21.91 61.93
CA ALA A 818 11.95 20.86 61.64
C ALA A 818 12.12 20.29 60.22
N HIS A 819 12.06 18.99 60.08
CA HIS A 819 12.21 18.26 58.81
C HIS A 819 11.25 17.08 58.71
N ALA A 820 10.15 17.24 57.94
CA ALA A 820 9.09 16.24 57.81
C ALA A 820 9.59 14.84 57.37
N GLY A 821 10.54 14.78 56.46
CA GLY A 821 11.13 13.53 56.00
C GLY A 821 11.89 12.77 57.10
N ASN A 822 12.57 13.47 58.02
CA ASN A 822 13.27 12.85 59.15
C ASN A 822 12.27 12.45 60.23
N LEU A 823 11.22 13.20 60.47
CA LEU A 823 10.14 12.84 61.42
C LEU A 823 9.43 11.57 60.95
N VAL A 824 9.04 11.49 59.68
CA VAL A 824 8.41 10.27 59.15
C VAL A 824 9.33 9.05 59.35
N LYS A 825 10.61 9.19 59.05
CA LYS A 825 11.58 8.08 59.20
C LYS A 825 11.69 7.61 60.65
N ALA A 826 11.62 8.55 61.63
CA ALA A 826 11.68 8.22 63.06
C ALA A 826 10.46 7.46 63.57
N ILE A 827 9.27 7.69 62.97
CA ILE A 827 8.02 7.13 63.46
C ILE A 827 7.47 5.96 62.60
N ALA A 828 7.83 5.87 61.35
CA ALA A 828 7.28 4.85 60.42
C ALA A 828 7.57 3.40 60.86
N GLY A 829 8.66 3.14 61.49
CA GLY A 829 9.01 1.79 62.00
C GLY A 829 8.03 1.30 63.09
N LEU A 830 7.45 2.20 63.92
CA LEU A 830 6.50 1.87 64.97
C LEU A 830 5.16 1.36 64.47
N VAL A 831 4.77 1.85 63.27
CA VAL A 831 3.56 1.36 62.61
C VAL A 831 3.84 0.20 61.64
N GLY A 832 5.01 -0.43 61.73
CA GLY A 832 5.38 -1.57 60.88
C GLY A 832 5.54 -1.21 59.41
N GLY A 833 6.06 -0.01 59.10
CA GLY A 833 6.17 0.50 57.78
C GLY A 833 7.45 1.25 57.49
N GLY A 834 7.48 1.93 56.34
CA GLY A 834 8.56 2.77 55.90
C GLY A 834 8.04 3.92 55.06
N GLY A 835 8.79 4.99 55.01
CA GLY A 835 8.40 6.17 54.27
C GLY A 835 9.53 7.21 54.17
N GLY A 836 9.20 8.35 53.59
CA GLY A 836 10.11 9.46 53.45
C GLY A 836 9.46 10.63 52.71
N GLY A 837 10.23 11.63 52.46
CA GLY A 837 9.74 12.81 51.76
C GLY A 837 10.70 13.96 51.84
N ARG A 838 10.20 15.12 51.47
CA ARG A 838 10.92 16.42 51.51
C ARG A 838 10.86 17.05 52.92
N PRO A 839 11.64 18.10 53.19
CA PRO A 839 11.59 18.78 54.47
C PRO A 839 10.20 19.33 54.80
N ASN A 840 9.45 19.77 53.82
CA ASN A 840 8.09 20.36 53.99
C ASN A 840 6.96 19.36 54.04
N MET A 841 7.14 18.12 53.47
CA MET A 841 6.09 17.09 53.46
C MET A 841 6.71 15.71 53.30
N ALA A 842 6.23 14.74 54.06
CA ALA A 842 6.63 13.35 53.99
C ALA A 842 5.49 12.40 54.36
N GLN A 843 5.58 11.18 53.87
CA GLN A 843 4.53 10.14 54.04
C GLN A 843 5.14 8.78 54.33
N ALA A 844 4.38 7.96 55.03
CA ALA A 844 4.70 6.53 55.23
C ALA A 844 3.44 5.68 55.20
N GLY A 845 3.59 4.42 54.82
CA GLY A 845 2.58 3.40 54.96
C GLY A 845 3.04 2.35 55.99
N GLY A 846 2.13 1.78 56.78
CA GLY A 846 2.42 0.73 57.77
C GLY A 846 1.37 -0.37 57.77
N LYS A 847 1.63 -1.44 58.54
CA LYS A 847 0.72 -2.59 58.71
C LYS A 847 0.37 -2.87 60.18
N ASN A 848 0.75 -1.94 61.08
CA ASN A 848 0.51 -2.12 62.53
C ASN A 848 -0.29 -0.92 63.09
N PRO A 849 -1.64 -0.91 63.03
CA PRO A 849 -2.45 0.15 63.60
C PRO A 849 -2.26 0.40 65.12
N ALA A 850 -1.95 -0.67 65.88
CA ALA A 850 -1.70 -0.55 67.31
C ALA A 850 -0.49 0.33 67.66
N GLY A 851 0.41 0.57 66.71
CA GLY A 851 1.59 1.43 66.86
C GLY A 851 1.33 2.91 66.61
N ILE A 852 0.13 3.33 66.18
CA ILE A 852 -0.18 4.70 65.82
C ILE A 852 0.04 5.65 67.04
N GLN A 853 -0.53 5.35 68.17
CA GLN A 853 -0.42 6.19 69.38
C GLN A 853 1.03 6.36 69.85
N GLU A 854 1.83 5.30 69.72
CA GLU A 854 3.27 5.32 70.03
C GLU A 854 4.04 6.19 69.03
N ALA A 855 3.67 6.06 67.72
CA ALA A 855 4.27 6.87 66.63
C ALA A 855 3.98 8.38 66.84
N LEU A 856 2.75 8.73 67.21
CA LEU A 856 2.38 10.13 67.48
C LEU A 856 3.11 10.73 68.67
N LYS A 857 3.27 9.95 69.77
CA LYS A 857 4.10 10.37 70.91
C LYS A 857 5.56 10.54 70.54
N LYS A 858 6.10 9.61 69.77
CA LYS A 858 7.49 9.64 69.34
C LYS A 858 7.76 10.78 68.35
N ALA A 859 6.76 11.24 67.64
CA ALA A 859 6.86 12.43 66.79
C ALA A 859 7.21 13.70 67.57
N ALA A 860 6.66 13.85 68.76
CA ALA A 860 6.98 14.97 69.64
C ALA A 860 8.45 14.93 70.10
N GLU A 861 8.94 13.78 70.56
CA GLU A 861 10.36 13.60 70.95
C GLU A 861 11.33 13.79 69.77
N ALA A 862 10.93 13.27 68.60
CA ALA A 862 11.74 13.36 67.37
C ALA A 862 11.79 14.83 66.89
N LEU A 863 10.72 15.58 67.01
CA LEU A 863 10.70 17.01 66.69
C LEU A 863 11.57 17.81 67.64
N GLU A 864 11.47 17.54 68.96
CA GLU A 864 12.30 18.17 69.98
C GLU A 864 13.80 17.99 69.72
N GLY A 865 14.18 16.78 69.27
CA GLY A 865 15.56 16.46 68.85
C GLY A 865 16.03 17.15 67.56
N GLN A 866 15.13 17.62 66.70
CA GLN A 866 15.45 18.33 65.49
C GLN A 866 15.59 19.85 65.71
N LEU A 867 14.84 20.38 66.69
CA LEU A 867 14.82 21.82 66.93
C LEU A 867 16.06 22.19 67.78
N SER A 868 16.75 23.24 67.29
CA SER A 868 18.01 23.78 67.94
C SER A 868 17.76 24.63 69.13
#